data_4ca3de57e27f37d8917e736bb7024c6e
#
_entry.id   4ca3de57e27f37d8917e736bb7024c6e
#
_cell.length_a   1.000
_cell.length_b   1.000
_cell.length_c   1.000
_cell.angle_alpha   90.00
_cell.angle_beta   90.00
_cell.angle_gamma   90.00
#
_symmetry.space_group_name_H-M   'P 1'
#
loop_
_entity.id
_entity.type
_entity.pdbx_description
1 polymer ?
#
loop_
_entity_poly.entity_id
_entity_poly.type
_entity_poly.pdbx_seq_one_letter_code
_entity_poly.pdbx_strand_id
1 'polypeptide(L)'
;MVAQVKKKLNESKAARWVVLIIASFAMATNYYFYDALAPLADLIRMNLGFSSTEYGFFISAYSIPNVFLAMAVLGGIILDRIGIRITGFSFIFLMAVGGSITAYGASETFLSGGFGYNFMNSFLTNYSPALKMMSLGFFIFGLGAETSIVVLSKVIVKWFKGRELALALGLNLAIGRLGAALAFTLSPRLIYPEWTTAIWFGVMLLWIGLLFFMFYMIFDIKLDRQVDIDLKDPEDEFKWKDLKDLVTNRSVIYITMLCVTFYSAVFPFLKFAPDLLMNKFAMPRALAGDVTSYLMYGTILLTPLFGWVADNKGKSATLMYLGSALLIVAHLMFAKTYIEPRVPIVLLGIAFSLVPAAMWPAVTKIVRQSKLGTAYGFMFSVQNIGLWLFPLLIGFVIDSSNPFYRTEISTREFTEVQHADMEYEGQYINRKQEPNADVAIHVNASVFDDGISGSVIWREIHRVTTDENGRFGFTFGQGDVISNVDFGKLNPEIAYKAEITVTRRDESTLIYDDAFTYDDEKHFIAQVDRRHNHLFGRTLRGNIKVFDPETNVLVWEENTRIYVNDDGLFDIPMGLGRLAYANPEYFGIYEGNYSAEVIKPLDYTNAMLVFSLLGFVGFIFAFLLKREDKTSGYGLELPNKDME
;
A
#
# COMPACT_ATOMS: atom_id res chain seq x y z
N MET A 1 -18.75 -7.65 -60.43
CA MET A 1 -18.72 -6.86 -59.18
C MET A 1 -17.99 -7.69 -58.14
N VAL A 2 -16.73 -7.38 -57.86
CA VAL A 2 -15.99 -8.01 -56.77
C VAL A 2 -16.56 -7.43 -55.48
N ALA A 3 -17.30 -8.25 -54.72
CA ALA A 3 -17.75 -7.87 -53.41
C ALA A 3 -16.51 -7.49 -52.54
N GLN A 4 -16.38 -6.23 -52.23
CA GLN A 4 -15.40 -5.80 -51.22
C GLN A 4 -15.68 -6.55 -49.94
N VAL A 5 -14.85 -7.55 -49.61
CA VAL A 5 -14.89 -8.23 -48.33
C VAL A 5 -14.64 -7.17 -47.29
N LYS A 6 -15.70 -6.73 -46.59
CA LYS A 6 -15.60 -5.78 -45.46
C LYS A 6 -14.65 -6.41 -44.43
N LYS A 7 -13.46 -5.83 -44.26
CA LYS A 7 -12.53 -6.24 -43.21
C LYS A 7 -13.24 -6.28 -41.87
N LYS A 8 -13.15 -7.40 -41.19
CA LYS A 8 -13.71 -7.56 -39.81
C LYS A 8 -13.04 -6.58 -38.86
N LEU A 9 -13.75 -6.11 -37.86
CA LEU A 9 -13.26 -5.07 -36.93
C LEU A 9 -12.01 -5.53 -36.17
N ASN A 10 -11.95 -6.82 -35.78
CA ASN A 10 -10.76 -7.42 -35.15
C ASN A 10 -9.60 -7.68 -36.12
N GLU A 11 -9.78 -7.49 -37.42
CA GLU A 11 -8.70 -7.50 -38.42
C GLU A 11 -8.00 -6.14 -38.48
N SER A 12 -8.64 -5.08 -38.04
CA SER A 12 -8.03 -3.75 -37.93
C SER A 12 -7.04 -3.70 -36.78
N LYS A 13 -5.77 -3.46 -37.08
CA LYS A 13 -4.73 -3.29 -36.06
C LYS A 13 -5.09 -2.15 -35.11
N ALA A 14 -5.54 -1.02 -35.62
CA ALA A 14 -5.93 0.14 -34.80
C ALA A 14 -7.06 -0.21 -33.82
N ALA A 15 -8.13 -0.91 -34.25
CA ALA A 15 -9.23 -1.28 -33.39
C ALA A 15 -8.78 -2.23 -32.25
N ARG A 16 -7.93 -3.22 -32.57
CA ARG A 16 -7.37 -4.11 -31.53
C ARG A 16 -6.57 -3.36 -30.48
N TRP A 17 -5.69 -2.46 -30.92
CA TRP A 17 -4.85 -1.69 -30.00
C TRP A 17 -5.67 -0.71 -29.14
N VAL A 18 -6.72 -0.09 -29.69
CA VAL A 18 -7.66 0.73 -28.91
C VAL A 18 -8.35 -0.10 -27.83
N VAL A 19 -8.85 -1.30 -28.19
CA VAL A 19 -9.46 -2.21 -27.22
C VAL A 19 -8.47 -2.65 -26.14
N LEU A 20 -7.20 -2.93 -26.51
CA LEU A 20 -6.16 -3.25 -25.54
C LEU A 20 -5.93 -2.10 -24.55
N ILE A 21 -5.83 -0.86 -25.04
CA ILE A 21 -5.64 0.32 -24.17
C ILE A 21 -6.81 0.47 -23.22
N ILE A 22 -8.06 0.35 -23.69
CA ILE A 22 -9.26 0.44 -22.87
C ILE A 22 -9.27 -0.65 -21.79
N ALA A 23 -9.05 -1.90 -22.16
CA ALA A 23 -9.05 -3.02 -21.24
C ALA A 23 -7.89 -2.89 -20.21
N SER A 24 -6.70 -2.51 -20.68
CA SER A 24 -5.54 -2.34 -19.82
C SER A 24 -5.67 -1.14 -18.88
N PHE A 25 -6.36 -0.08 -19.28
CA PHE A 25 -6.67 1.04 -18.40
C PHE A 25 -7.60 0.61 -17.26
N ALA A 26 -8.68 -0.13 -17.56
CA ALA A 26 -9.56 -0.68 -16.52
C ALA A 26 -8.80 -1.61 -15.57
N MET A 27 -7.86 -2.41 -16.08
CA MET A 27 -6.96 -3.22 -15.25
C MET A 27 -6.07 -2.34 -14.36
N ALA A 28 -5.47 -1.28 -14.90
CA ALA A 28 -4.61 -0.37 -14.15
C ALA A 28 -5.35 0.34 -13.01
N THR A 29 -6.61 0.77 -13.22
CA THR A 29 -7.42 1.43 -12.18
C THR A 29 -7.77 0.49 -11.04
N ASN A 30 -8.01 -0.81 -11.33
CA ASN A 30 -8.20 -1.84 -10.33
C ASN A 30 -6.95 -1.97 -9.43
N TYR A 31 -5.77 -2.18 -10.03
CA TYR A 31 -4.51 -2.30 -9.29
C TYR A 31 -4.15 -1.01 -8.56
N TYR A 32 -4.43 0.16 -9.16
CA TYR A 32 -4.22 1.44 -8.50
C TYR A 32 -5.02 1.52 -7.20
N PHE A 33 -6.34 1.31 -7.24
CA PHE A 33 -7.17 1.44 -6.05
C PHE A 33 -6.81 0.42 -4.98
N TYR A 34 -6.52 -0.82 -5.38
CA TYR A 34 -6.09 -1.88 -4.45
C TYR A 34 -4.83 -1.49 -3.66
N ASP A 35 -3.87 -0.83 -4.28
CA ASP A 35 -2.58 -0.49 -3.67
C ASP A 35 -2.53 0.94 -3.11
N ALA A 36 -3.44 1.85 -3.50
CA ALA A 36 -3.47 3.24 -3.09
C ALA A 36 -3.62 3.46 -1.58
N LEU A 37 -4.19 2.49 -0.87
CA LEU A 37 -4.42 2.54 0.57
C LEU A 37 -3.16 2.24 1.39
N ALA A 38 -2.18 1.55 0.81
CA ALA A 38 -0.98 1.14 1.53
C ALA A 38 -0.09 2.34 1.96
N PRO A 39 0.18 3.36 1.11
CA PRO A 39 0.91 4.55 1.55
C PRO A 39 0.15 5.45 2.52
N LEU A 40 -1.13 5.17 2.76
CA LEU A 40 -2.00 5.91 3.68
C LEU A 40 -2.26 5.15 4.99
N ALA A 41 -1.62 4.01 5.22
CA ALA A 41 -1.87 3.13 6.36
C ALA A 41 -1.73 3.85 7.71
N ASP A 42 -0.73 4.71 7.86
CA ASP A 42 -0.54 5.53 9.06
C ASP A 42 -1.65 6.56 9.24
N LEU A 43 -2.09 7.24 8.16
CA LEU A 43 -3.19 8.20 8.20
C LEU A 43 -4.53 7.52 8.54
N ILE A 44 -4.79 6.34 7.98
CA ILE A 44 -5.96 5.54 8.31
C ILE A 44 -5.97 5.20 9.80
N ARG A 45 -4.83 4.76 10.35
CA ARG A 45 -4.72 4.44 11.77
C ARG A 45 -4.83 5.67 12.66
N MET A 46 -4.17 6.77 12.30
CA MET A 46 -4.16 8.00 13.10
C MET A 46 -5.51 8.71 13.10
N ASN A 47 -6.16 8.81 11.94
CA ASN A 47 -7.40 9.59 11.83
C ASN A 47 -8.66 8.77 12.20
N LEU A 48 -8.64 7.46 11.97
CA LEU A 48 -9.80 6.58 12.23
C LEU A 48 -9.65 5.74 13.51
N GLY A 49 -8.50 5.83 14.18
CA GLY A 49 -8.22 5.09 15.41
C GLY A 49 -8.03 3.58 15.20
N PHE A 50 -7.67 3.14 13.98
CA PHE A 50 -7.48 1.71 13.72
C PHE A 50 -6.18 1.21 14.36
N SER A 51 -6.26 0.05 15.00
CA SER A 51 -5.07 -0.74 15.33
C SER A 51 -4.45 -1.33 14.07
N SER A 52 -3.23 -1.87 14.15
CA SER A 52 -2.63 -2.56 13.01
C SER A 52 -3.38 -3.85 12.65
N THR A 53 -4.00 -4.50 13.63
CA THR A 53 -4.89 -5.66 13.43
C THR A 53 -6.14 -5.26 12.66
N GLU A 54 -6.78 -4.15 13.03
CA GLU A 54 -7.98 -3.62 12.36
C GLU A 54 -7.67 -3.18 10.93
N TYR A 55 -6.51 -2.54 10.72
CA TYR A 55 -6.03 -2.25 9.37
C TYR A 55 -5.79 -3.53 8.56
N GLY A 56 -5.16 -4.54 9.16
CA GLY A 56 -4.98 -5.85 8.54
C GLY A 56 -6.31 -6.52 8.19
N PHE A 57 -7.32 -6.45 9.08
CA PHE A 57 -8.67 -6.94 8.83
C PHE A 57 -9.34 -6.21 7.65
N PHE A 58 -9.24 -4.87 7.64
CA PHE A 58 -9.75 -4.06 6.53
C PHE A 58 -9.14 -4.48 5.18
N ILE A 59 -7.82 -4.61 5.12
CA ILE A 59 -7.13 -5.07 3.89
C ILE A 59 -7.52 -6.51 3.52
N SER A 60 -7.69 -7.39 4.50
CA SER A 60 -8.09 -8.79 4.29
C SER A 60 -9.51 -8.92 3.72
N ALA A 61 -10.39 -7.92 3.94
CA ALA A 61 -11.76 -7.93 3.44
C ALA A 61 -11.85 -8.08 1.91
N TYR A 62 -10.86 -7.59 1.18
CA TYR A 62 -10.73 -7.77 -0.27
C TYR A 62 -10.73 -9.24 -0.69
N SER A 63 -10.03 -10.10 0.04
CA SER A 63 -9.85 -11.51 -0.32
C SER A 63 -10.99 -12.41 0.13
N ILE A 64 -11.89 -11.95 1.01
CA ILE A 64 -13.02 -12.74 1.52
C ILE A 64 -13.88 -13.33 0.39
N PRO A 65 -14.28 -12.59 -0.67
CA PRO A 65 -15.06 -13.16 -1.77
C PRO A 65 -14.34 -14.31 -2.48
N ASN A 66 -13.02 -14.22 -2.62
CA ASN A 66 -12.24 -15.26 -3.29
C ASN A 66 -12.09 -16.52 -2.45
N VAL A 67 -11.94 -16.36 -1.12
CA VAL A 67 -11.79 -17.48 -0.20
C VAL A 67 -13.12 -18.23 -0.02
N PHE A 68 -14.21 -17.51 0.26
CA PHE A 68 -15.48 -18.12 0.67
C PHE A 68 -16.46 -18.33 -0.49
N LEU A 69 -16.38 -17.53 -1.55
CA LEU A 69 -17.22 -17.67 -2.73
C LEU A 69 -16.47 -18.22 -3.95
N ALA A 70 -15.16 -18.45 -3.84
CA ALA A 70 -14.31 -18.88 -4.95
C ALA A 70 -14.50 -18.01 -6.22
N MET A 71 -14.51 -16.68 -6.08
CA MET A 71 -14.88 -15.76 -7.15
C MET A 71 -14.02 -15.87 -8.40
N ALA A 72 -12.77 -16.31 -8.27
CA ALA A 72 -11.93 -16.62 -9.43
C ALA A 72 -12.55 -17.71 -10.33
N VAL A 73 -13.25 -18.68 -9.73
CA VAL A 73 -13.94 -19.78 -10.45
C VAL A 73 -15.36 -19.35 -10.82
N LEU A 74 -16.13 -18.86 -9.85
CA LEU A 74 -17.53 -18.45 -10.10
C LEU A 74 -17.63 -17.31 -11.11
N GLY A 75 -16.72 -16.35 -11.06
CA GLY A 75 -16.65 -15.26 -12.04
C GLY A 75 -16.42 -15.76 -13.46
N GLY A 76 -15.59 -16.78 -13.65
CA GLY A 76 -15.41 -17.48 -14.93
C GLY A 76 -16.70 -18.16 -15.40
N ILE A 77 -17.39 -18.89 -14.52
CA ILE A 77 -18.67 -19.55 -14.83
C ILE A 77 -19.76 -18.52 -15.20
N ILE A 78 -19.85 -17.42 -14.46
CA ILE A 78 -20.78 -16.32 -14.75
C ILE A 78 -20.45 -15.72 -16.12
N LEU A 79 -19.18 -15.46 -16.38
CA LEU A 79 -18.68 -14.92 -17.65
C LEU A 79 -19.06 -15.81 -18.84
N ASP A 80 -18.95 -17.12 -18.70
CA ASP A 80 -19.27 -18.09 -19.77
C ASP A 80 -20.78 -18.19 -20.00
N ARG A 81 -21.60 -17.96 -18.97
CA ARG A 81 -23.07 -18.04 -19.06
C ARG A 81 -23.73 -16.77 -19.60
N ILE A 82 -23.31 -15.61 -19.10
CA ILE A 82 -23.98 -14.34 -19.41
C ILE A 82 -23.16 -13.42 -20.32
N GLY A 83 -21.92 -13.84 -20.65
CA GLY A 83 -21.06 -13.17 -21.63
C GLY A 83 -20.26 -12.00 -21.08
N ILE A 84 -19.27 -11.55 -21.89
CA ILE A 84 -18.26 -10.57 -21.52
C ILE A 84 -18.85 -9.22 -21.11
N ARG A 85 -19.86 -8.74 -21.85
CA ARG A 85 -20.41 -7.39 -21.68
C ARG A 85 -21.11 -7.21 -20.35
N ILE A 86 -22.10 -8.08 -20.08
CA ILE A 86 -22.92 -7.97 -18.85
C ILE A 86 -22.06 -8.26 -17.63
N THR A 87 -21.25 -9.34 -17.68
CA THR A 87 -20.33 -9.68 -16.59
C THR A 87 -19.35 -8.54 -16.33
N GLY A 88 -18.68 -8.04 -17.39
CA GLY A 88 -17.70 -6.97 -17.25
C GLY A 88 -18.30 -5.69 -16.69
N PHE A 89 -19.43 -5.24 -17.24
CA PHE A 89 -20.12 -4.06 -16.72
C PHE A 89 -20.50 -4.23 -15.24
N SER A 90 -21.14 -5.35 -14.88
CA SER A 90 -21.62 -5.58 -13.51
C SER A 90 -20.48 -5.63 -12.49
N PHE A 91 -19.38 -6.33 -12.79
CA PHE A 91 -18.30 -6.49 -11.84
C PHE A 91 -17.36 -5.27 -11.78
N ILE A 92 -17.14 -4.55 -12.89
CA ILE A 92 -16.43 -3.27 -12.86
C ILE A 92 -17.27 -2.20 -12.15
N PHE A 93 -18.60 -2.22 -12.30
CA PHE A 93 -19.51 -1.36 -11.56
C PHE A 93 -19.45 -1.66 -10.05
N LEU A 94 -19.52 -2.94 -9.64
CA LEU A 94 -19.37 -3.34 -8.24
C LEU A 94 -18.01 -2.88 -7.67
N MET A 95 -16.94 -2.99 -8.45
CA MET A 95 -15.62 -2.49 -8.07
C MET A 95 -15.64 -0.98 -7.79
N ALA A 96 -16.27 -0.19 -8.67
CA ALA A 96 -16.37 1.26 -8.49
C ALA A 96 -17.26 1.63 -7.28
N VAL A 97 -18.38 0.94 -7.09
CA VAL A 97 -19.27 1.12 -5.94
C VAL A 97 -18.55 0.76 -4.64
N GLY A 98 -17.86 -0.39 -4.60
CA GLY A 98 -17.10 -0.83 -3.43
C GLY A 98 -16.00 0.17 -3.05
N GLY A 99 -15.27 0.69 -4.05
CA GLY A 99 -14.31 1.76 -3.85
C GLY A 99 -14.95 3.03 -3.27
N SER A 100 -16.10 3.43 -3.80
CA SER A 100 -16.86 4.59 -3.31
C SER A 100 -17.32 4.42 -1.85
N ILE A 101 -17.78 3.23 -1.47
CA ILE A 101 -18.18 2.91 -0.09
C ILE A 101 -16.95 2.94 0.83
N THR A 102 -15.79 2.43 0.37
CA THR A 102 -14.54 2.48 1.13
C THR A 102 -14.13 3.94 1.40
N ALA A 103 -14.12 4.79 0.38
CA ALA A 103 -13.79 6.21 0.52
C ALA A 103 -14.80 6.95 1.40
N TYR A 104 -16.07 6.66 1.25
CA TYR A 104 -17.14 7.24 2.07
C TYR A 104 -16.98 6.87 3.54
N GLY A 105 -16.67 5.61 3.86
CA GLY A 105 -16.43 5.16 5.24
C GLY A 105 -15.26 5.86 5.94
N ALA A 106 -14.31 6.40 5.16
CA ALA A 106 -13.19 7.19 5.67
C ALA A 106 -13.48 8.71 5.74
N SER A 107 -14.59 9.18 5.14
CA SER A 107 -14.90 10.59 5.01
C SER A 107 -15.47 11.19 6.29
N GLU A 108 -15.21 12.47 6.49
CA GLU A 108 -15.77 13.24 7.60
C GLU A 108 -17.32 13.25 7.57
N THR A 109 -17.91 13.28 6.37
CA THR A 109 -19.37 13.18 6.20
C THR A 109 -19.94 11.90 6.82
N PHE A 110 -19.26 10.77 6.70
CA PHE A 110 -19.69 9.53 7.35
C PHE A 110 -19.46 9.58 8.86
N LEU A 111 -18.28 10.04 9.29
CA LEU A 111 -17.88 10.09 10.69
C LEU A 111 -18.76 11.02 11.53
N SER A 112 -19.26 12.10 10.93
CA SER A 112 -20.19 13.04 11.57
C SER A 112 -21.64 12.54 11.67
N GLY A 113 -21.89 11.25 11.40
CA GLY A 113 -23.23 10.66 11.49
C GLY A 113 -23.98 10.56 10.16
N GLY A 114 -23.28 10.54 9.03
CA GLY A 114 -23.84 10.40 7.69
C GLY A 114 -24.56 9.07 7.47
N PHE A 115 -25.05 8.88 6.24
CA PHE A 115 -25.89 7.73 5.88
C PHE A 115 -25.25 6.40 6.27
N GLY A 116 -25.97 5.58 7.02
CA GLY A 116 -25.53 4.26 7.47
C GLY A 116 -24.67 4.25 8.74
N TYR A 117 -24.26 5.40 9.28
CA TYR A 117 -23.44 5.47 10.49
C TYR A 117 -24.11 4.80 11.67
N ASN A 118 -25.37 5.15 12.00
CA ASN A 118 -26.12 4.58 13.12
C ASN A 118 -26.32 3.07 12.94
N PHE A 119 -26.53 2.59 11.73
CA PHE A 119 -26.63 1.16 11.45
C PHE A 119 -25.27 0.48 11.72
N MET A 120 -24.17 1.01 11.20
CA MET A 120 -22.84 0.45 11.47
C MET A 120 -22.47 0.52 12.95
N ASN A 121 -22.96 1.49 13.68
CA ASN A 121 -22.71 1.62 15.12
C ASN A 121 -23.56 0.67 15.97
N SER A 122 -24.67 0.13 15.46
CA SER A 122 -25.63 -0.69 16.22
C SER A 122 -25.18 -2.13 16.50
N PHE A 123 -24.22 -2.66 15.76
CA PHE A 123 -23.72 -4.04 15.90
C PHE A 123 -22.19 -4.08 16.02
N LEU A 124 -21.65 -5.15 16.63
CA LEU A 124 -20.21 -5.31 16.85
C LEU A 124 -19.57 -4.02 17.43
N THR A 125 -20.14 -3.54 18.52
CA THR A 125 -19.85 -2.23 19.12
C THR A 125 -18.38 -2.03 19.52
N ASN A 126 -17.61 -3.12 19.65
CA ASN A 126 -16.17 -3.07 19.88
C ASN A 126 -15.34 -2.59 18.67
N TYR A 127 -15.97 -2.45 17.52
CA TYR A 127 -15.31 -1.99 16.28
C TYR A 127 -15.93 -0.69 15.79
N SER A 128 -15.09 0.22 15.31
CA SER A 128 -15.54 1.52 14.82
C SER A 128 -16.51 1.39 13.62
N PRO A 129 -17.49 2.28 13.49
CA PRO A 129 -18.35 2.33 12.30
C PRO A 129 -17.54 2.48 10.98
N ALA A 130 -16.45 3.27 11.03
CA ALA A 130 -15.54 3.47 9.90
C ALA A 130 -14.92 2.15 9.44
N LEU A 131 -14.39 1.34 10.37
CA LEU A 131 -13.80 0.04 10.04
C LEU A 131 -14.81 -0.86 9.32
N LYS A 132 -16.04 -0.92 9.82
CA LYS A 132 -17.10 -1.77 9.24
C LYS A 132 -17.52 -1.29 7.86
N MET A 133 -17.70 0.03 7.68
CA MET A 133 -18.08 0.61 6.39
C MET A 133 -16.97 0.46 5.34
N MET A 134 -15.73 0.77 5.72
CA MET A 134 -14.58 0.62 4.83
C MET A 134 -14.36 -0.85 4.44
N SER A 135 -14.47 -1.77 5.40
CA SER A 135 -14.32 -3.21 5.14
C SER A 135 -15.43 -3.76 4.25
N LEU A 136 -16.67 -3.30 4.41
CA LEU A 136 -17.77 -3.63 3.51
C LEU A 136 -17.51 -3.13 2.09
N GLY A 137 -17.06 -1.88 1.95
CA GLY A 137 -16.66 -1.32 0.66
C GLY A 137 -15.56 -2.11 -0.01
N PHE A 138 -14.53 -2.47 0.76
CA PHE A 138 -13.36 -3.20 0.23
C PHE A 138 -13.68 -4.67 -0.10
N PHE A 139 -14.64 -5.28 0.62
CA PHE A 139 -15.22 -6.57 0.27
C PHE A 139 -15.96 -6.51 -1.08
N ILE A 140 -16.83 -5.51 -1.28
CA ILE A 140 -17.56 -5.31 -2.55
C ILE A 140 -16.59 -4.99 -3.69
N PHE A 141 -15.56 -4.19 -3.42
CA PHE A 141 -14.48 -3.93 -4.37
C PHE A 141 -13.79 -5.25 -4.77
N GLY A 142 -13.40 -6.10 -3.81
CA GLY A 142 -12.78 -7.39 -4.07
C GLY A 142 -13.65 -8.34 -4.88
N LEU A 143 -14.97 -8.36 -4.60
CA LEU A 143 -15.94 -9.12 -5.38
C LEU A 143 -15.92 -8.71 -6.87
N GLY A 144 -15.87 -7.39 -7.12
CA GLY A 144 -15.79 -6.84 -8.47
C GLY A 144 -14.43 -7.05 -9.15
N ALA A 145 -13.36 -6.84 -8.41
CA ALA A 145 -12.00 -6.78 -8.91
C ALA A 145 -11.53 -8.09 -9.54
N GLU A 146 -11.68 -9.21 -8.85
CA GLU A 146 -11.19 -10.51 -9.31
C GLU A 146 -11.89 -10.99 -10.57
N THR A 147 -13.22 -10.87 -10.62
CA THR A 147 -13.98 -11.23 -11.82
C THR A 147 -13.66 -10.30 -12.98
N SER A 148 -13.42 -9.01 -12.72
CA SER A 148 -13.01 -8.03 -13.74
C SER A 148 -11.71 -8.42 -14.42
N ILE A 149 -10.72 -8.93 -13.67
CA ILE A 149 -9.44 -9.38 -14.22
C ILE A 149 -9.66 -10.51 -15.24
N VAL A 150 -10.51 -11.49 -14.90
CA VAL A 150 -10.84 -12.60 -15.80
C VAL A 150 -11.54 -12.09 -17.06
N VAL A 151 -12.52 -11.20 -16.90
CA VAL A 151 -13.24 -10.57 -18.03
C VAL A 151 -12.29 -9.82 -18.96
N LEU A 152 -11.45 -8.95 -18.42
CA LEU A 152 -10.52 -8.13 -19.20
C LEU A 152 -9.51 -8.99 -19.97
N SER A 153 -9.04 -10.08 -19.36
CA SER A 153 -8.20 -11.06 -20.04
C SER A 153 -8.95 -11.73 -21.19
N LYS A 154 -10.21 -12.11 -21.00
CA LYS A 154 -11.05 -12.72 -22.07
C LYS A 154 -11.38 -11.74 -23.19
N VAL A 155 -11.53 -10.44 -22.87
CA VAL A 155 -11.63 -9.35 -23.88
C VAL A 155 -10.42 -9.38 -24.82
N ILE A 156 -9.21 -9.44 -24.24
CA ILE A 156 -7.97 -9.45 -25.03
C ILE A 156 -7.88 -10.72 -25.87
N VAL A 157 -8.18 -11.89 -25.29
CA VAL A 157 -8.21 -13.15 -26.06
C VAL A 157 -9.18 -13.04 -27.24
N LYS A 158 -10.39 -12.53 -27.05
CA LYS A 158 -11.41 -12.35 -28.11
C LYS A 158 -10.89 -11.53 -29.28
N TRP A 159 -10.17 -10.46 -29.00
CA TRP A 159 -9.71 -9.51 -30.02
C TRP A 159 -8.36 -9.86 -30.65
N PHE A 160 -7.51 -10.62 -29.93
CA PHE A 160 -6.14 -10.93 -30.37
C PHE A 160 -5.91 -12.43 -30.69
N LYS A 161 -6.92 -13.32 -30.54
CA LYS A 161 -6.78 -14.76 -30.88
C LYS A 161 -6.28 -14.92 -32.32
N GLY A 162 -5.13 -15.60 -32.46
CA GLY A 162 -4.45 -15.80 -33.74
C GLY A 162 -3.57 -14.62 -34.21
N ARG A 163 -3.42 -13.57 -33.37
CA ARG A 163 -2.63 -12.37 -33.71
C ARG A 163 -2.06 -11.72 -32.45
N GLU A 164 -0.76 -11.75 -32.29
CA GLU A 164 -0.03 -11.00 -31.24
C GLU A 164 -0.61 -11.17 -29.81
N LEU A 165 -1.30 -12.29 -29.52
CA LEU A 165 -2.03 -12.51 -28.26
C LEU A 165 -1.12 -12.44 -27.04
N ALA A 166 0.04 -13.10 -27.09
CA ALA A 166 0.99 -13.13 -25.99
C ALA A 166 1.51 -11.71 -25.65
N LEU A 167 1.79 -10.91 -26.67
CA LEU A 167 2.20 -9.52 -26.52
C LEU A 167 1.08 -8.68 -25.87
N ALA A 168 -0.17 -8.85 -26.32
CA ALA A 168 -1.31 -8.11 -25.79
C ALA A 168 -1.59 -8.44 -24.33
N LEU A 169 -1.55 -9.72 -23.94
CA LEU A 169 -1.71 -10.16 -22.54
C LEU A 169 -0.54 -9.67 -21.67
N GLY A 170 0.69 -9.73 -22.19
CA GLY A 170 1.87 -9.21 -21.49
C GLY A 170 1.79 -7.71 -21.22
N LEU A 171 1.37 -6.93 -22.22
CA LEU A 171 1.18 -5.48 -22.08
C LEU A 171 0.04 -5.15 -21.12
N ASN A 172 -1.07 -5.88 -21.15
CA ASN A 172 -2.16 -5.70 -20.21
C ASN A 172 -1.69 -5.88 -18.77
N LEU A 173 -0.92 -6.93 -18.49
CA LEU A 173 -0.36 -7.17 -17.17
C LEU A 173 0.65 -6.08 -16.77
N ALA A 174 1.51 -5.65 -17.69
CA ALA A 174 2.48 -4.59 -17.44
C ALA A 174 1.80 -3.26 -17.10
N ILE A 175 0.73 -2.90 -17.81
CA ILE A 175 -0.06 -1.69 -17.55
C ILE A 175 -0.80 -1.81 -16.21
N GLY A 176 -1.31 -3.00 -15.85
CA GLY A 176 -1.85 -3.26 -14.52
C GLY A 176 -0.81 -3.01 -13.43
N ARG A 177 0.41 -3.56 -13.58
CA ARG A 177 1.52 -3.33 -12.64
C ARG A 177 1.94 -1.86 -12.57
N LEU A 178 1.87 -1.15 -13.68
CA LEU A 178 2.10 0.31 -13.68
C LEU A 178 1.04 1.03 -12.84
N GLY A 179 -0.23 0.60 -12.90
CA GLY A 179 -1.28 1.12 -12.00
C GLY A 179 -0.91 0.96 -10.53
N ALA A 180 -0.43 -0.22 -10.11
CA ALA A 180 0.06 -0.47 -8.76
C ALA A 180 1.25 0.44 -8.40
N ALA A 181 2.24 0.57 -9.28
CA ALA A 181 3.39 1.45 -9.06
C ALA A 181 2.97 2.91 -8.87
N LEU A 182 2.05 3.40 -9.70
CA LEU A 182 1.51 4.75 -9.61
C LEU A 182 0.72 4.96 -8.31
N ALA A 183 0.06 3.94 -7.78
CA ALA A 183 -0.63 4.01 -6.49
C ALA A 183 0.35 4.35 -5.35
N PHE A 184 1.49 3.67 -5.27
CA PHE A 184 2.51 3.97 -4.28
C PHE A 184 3.14 5.35 -4.46
N THR A 185 3.29 5.81 -5.70
CA THR A 185 3.92 7.11 -6.01
C THR A 185 2.95 8.27 -5.83
N LEU A 186 1.71 8.17 -6.31
CA LEU A 186 0.78 9.30 -6.35
C LEU A 186 -0.03 9.46 -5.07
N SER A 187 -0.53 8.37 -4.45
CA SER A 187 -1.39 8.47 -3.26
C SER A 187 -0.78 9.30 -2.12
N PRO A 188 0.52 9.14 -1.77
CA PRO A 188 1.11 9.97 -0.71
C PRO A 188 1.24 11.44 -1.06
N ARG A 189 1.10 11.83 -2.33
CA ARG A 189 1.14 13.22 -2.81
C ARG A 189 -0.25 13.86 -2.93
N LEU A 190 -1.30 13.05 -2.93
CA LEU A 190 -2.69 13.47 -3.09
C LEU A 190 -3.43 13.59 -1.74
N ILE A 191 -2.71 13.83 -0.66
CA ILE A 191 -3.28 13.92 0.69
C ILE A 191 -3.78 15.33 1.07
N TYR A 192 -3.69 16.27 0.17
CA TYR A 192 -4.16 17.64 0.36
C TYR A 192 -5.38 17.92 -0.55
N PRO A 193 -6.36 18.74 -0.13
CA PRO A 193 -6.49 19.43 1.19
C PRO A 193 -6.80 18.46 2.34
N GLU A 194 -7.29 17.26 2.06
CA GLU A 194 -7.62 16.21 3.03
C GLU A 194 -6.96 14.90 2.63
N TRP A 195 -6.55 14.09 3.62
CA TRP A 195 -5.91 12.80 3.36
C TRP A 195 -6.80 11.82 2.58
N THR A 196 -8.13 11.95 2.70
CA THR A 196 -9.12 11.14 1.97
C THR A 196 -9.16 11.46 0.48
N THR A 197 -8.62 12.61 0.05
CA THR A 197 -8.51 13.01 -1.37
C THR A 197 -7.79 11.94 -2.19
N ALA A 198 -6.74 11.32 -1.62
CA ALA A 198 -6.01 10.25 -2.27
C ALA A 198 -6.89 9.02 -2.54
N ILE A 199 -7.81 8.69 -1.63
CA ILE A 199 -8.75 7.57 -1.79
C ILE A 199 -9.80 7.93 -2.85
N TRP A 200 -10.37 9.13 -2.79
CA TRP A 200 -11.35 9.62 -3.77
C TRP A 200 -10.78 9.71 -5.18
N PHE A 201 -9.51 10.06 -5.32
CA PHE A 201 -8.83 10.02 -6.62
C PHE A 201 -8.81 8.60 -7.20
N GLY A 202 -8.50 7.58 -6.39
CA GLY A 202 -8.59 6.19 -6.80
C GLY A 202 -10.01 5.78 -7.21
N VAL A 203 -11.04 6.22 -6.48
CA VAL A 203 -12.46 6.02 -6.84
C VAL A 203 -12.79 6.67 -8.18
N MET A 204 -12.35 7.89 -8.40
CA MET A 204 -12.53 8.57 -9.69
C MET A 204 -11.96 7.75 -10.84
N LEU A 205 -10.74 7.20 -10.67
CA LEU A 205 -10.14 6.33 -11.69
C LEU A 205 -10.98 5.06 -11.95
N LEU A 206 -11.57 4.45 -10.92
CA LEU A 206 -12.46 3.29 -11.09
C LEU A 206 -13.70 3.63 -11.94
N TRP A 207 -14.33 4.76 -11.69
CA TRP A 207 -15.46 5.23 -12.49
C TRP A 207 -15.07 5.55 -13.93
N ILE A 208 -13.90 6.14 -14.15
CA ILE A 208 -13.34 6.35 -15.50
C ILE A 208 -13.08 5.00 -16.19
N GLY A 209 -12.55 4.01 -15.46
CA GLY A 209 -12.37 2.65 -15.94
C GLY A 209 -13.67 2.00 -16.40
N LEU A 210 -14.75 2.19 -15.64
CA LEU A 210 -16.10 1.75 -16.03
C LEU A 210 -16.58 2.44 -17.32
N LEU A 211 -16.40 3.76 -17.43
CA LEU A 211 -16.75 4.50 -18.65
C LEU A 211 -15.99 3.96 -19.86
N PHE A 212 -14.71 3.69 -19.74
CA PHE A 212 -13.91 3.09 -20.81
C PHE A 212 -14.43 1.69 -21.17
N PHE A 213 -14.79 0.88 -20.19
CA PHE A 213 -15.38 -0.42 -20.47
C PHE A 213 -16.73 -0.31 -21.21
N MET A 214 -17.55 0.69 -20.89
CA MET A 214 -18.79 0.97 -21.64
C MET A 214 -18.50 1.34 -23.10
N PHE A 215 -17.44 2.11 -23.38
CA PHE A 215 -16.98 2.35 -24.75
C PHE A 215 -16.53 1.05 -25.44
N TYR A 216 -15.79 0.18 -24.74
CA TYR A 216 -15.45 -1.14 -25.25
C TYR A 216 -16.70 -1.93 -25.68
N MET A 217 -17.79 -1.91 -24.89
CA MET A 217 -19.01 -2.64 -25.23
C MET A 217 -19.56 -2.24 -26.61
N ILE A 218 -19.41 -0.97 -27.01
CA ILE A 218 -19.84 -0.50 -28.35
C ILE A 218 -19.00 -1.19 -29.46
N PHE A 219 -17.68 -1.31 -29.26
CA PHE A 219 -16.81 -2.02 -30.20
C PHE A 219 -17.15 -3.51 -30.24
N ASP A 220 -17.44 -4.10 -29.10
CA ASP A 220 -17.75 -5.53 -28.98
C ASP A 220 -19.08 -5.89 -29.66
N ILE A 221 -20.13 -5.06 -29.50
CA ILE A 221 -21.40 -5.22 -30.21
C ILE A 221 -21.23 -5.15 -31.72
N LYS A 222 -20.37 -4.21 -32.19
CA LYS A 222 -20.09 -4.10 -33.63
C LYS A 222 -19.32 -5.31 -34.16
N LEU A 223 -18.43 -5.88 -33.36
CA LEU A 223 -17.68 -7.08 -33.73
C LEU A 223 -18.59 -8.31 -33.82
N ASP A 224 -19.44 -8.56 -32.82
CA ASP A 224 -20.35 -9.71 -32.79
C ASP A 224 -21.33 -9.71 -33.95
N ARG A 225 -21.72 -8.55 -34.47
CA ARG A 225 -22.53 -8.45 -35.70
C ARG A 225 -21.79 -8.87 -36.97
N GLN A 226 -20.46 -8.97 -36.91
CA GLN A 226 -19.60 -9.30 -38.06
C GLN A 226 -19.06 -10.73 -38.00
N VAL A 227 -18.96 -11.31 -36.82
CA VAL A 227 -18.31 -12.61 -36.60
C VAL A 227 -18.95 -13.32 -35.41
N ASP A 228 -19.31 -14.57 -35.63
CA ASP A 228 -19.64 -15.49 -34.53
C ASP A 228 -18.30 -16.10 -34.02
N ILE A 229 -17.82 -15.62 -32.89
CA ILE A 229 -16.54 -16.07 -32.30
C ILE A 229 -16.90 -17.03 -31.17
N ASP A 230 -16.67 -18.33 -31.38
CA ASP A 230 -16.73 -19.30 -30.30
C ASP A 230 -15.51 -19.13 -29.39
N LEU A 231 -15.78 -18.69 -28.14
CA LEU A 231 -14.78 -18.47 -27.09
C LEU A 231 -14.73 -19.63 -26.09
N LYS A 232 -15.56 -20.65 -26.30
CA LYS A 232 -15.55 -21.82 -25.43
C LYS A 232 -14.33 -22.67 -25.75
N ASP A 233 -13.41 -22.70 -24.82
CA ASP A 233 -12.32 -23.66 -24.82
C ASP A 233 -12.65 -24.72 -23.73
N PRO A 234 -13.03 -25.95 -24.10
CA PRO A 234 -13.39 -26.97 -23.13
C PRO A 234 -12.25 -27.35 -22.18
N GLU A 235 -11.03 -26.97 -22.51
CA GLU A 235 -9.83 -27.26 -21.73
C GLU A 235 -9.67 -26.30 -20.53
N ASP A 236 -10.27 -25.11 -20.58
CA ASP A 236 -10.19 -24.10 -19.52
C ASP A 236 -11.26 -24.24 -18.43
N GLU A 237 -12.21 -25.19 -18.57
CA GLU A 237 -13.29 -25.37 -17.61
C GLU A 237 -12.81 -25.98 -16.29
N PHE A 238 -13.19 -25.37 -15.17
CA PHE A 238 -13.00 -25.94 -13.83
C PHE A 238 -13.91 -27.18 -13.64
N LYS A 239 -13.31 -28.33 -13.28
CA LYS A 239 -14.04 -29.59 -13.07
C LYS A 239 -13.79 -30.11 -11.65
N TRP A 240 -14.82 -30.13 -10.83
CA TRP A 240 -14.78 -30.66 -9.46
C TRP A 240 -14.23 -32.09 -9.38
N LYS A 241 -14.49 -32.93 -10.41
CA LYS A 241 -14.01 -34.29 -10.48
C LYS A 241 -12.48 -34.38 -10.55
N ASP A 242 -11.84 -33.44 -11.21
CA ASP A 242 -10.38 -33.42 -11.39
C ASP A 242 -9.65 -32.93 -10.13
N LEU A 243 -10.36 -32.23 -9.23
CA LEU A 243 -9.78 -31.68 -8.00
C LEU A 243 -9.17 -32.77 -7.11
N LYS A 244 -9.83 -33.93 -6.99
CA LYS A 244 -9.33 -35.07 -6.19
C LYS A 244 -7.95 -35.55 -6.66
N ASP A 245 -7.75 -35.63 -7.97
CA ASP A 245 -6.47 -36.07 -8.54
C ASP A 245 -5.39 -35.02 -8.32
N LEU A 246 -5.75 -33.73 -8.37
CA LEU A 246 -4.82 -32.63 -8.16
C LEU A 246 -4.32 -32.56 -6.71
N VAL A 247 -5.24 -32.69 -5.73
CA VAL A 247 -4.86 -32.62 -4.30
C VAL A 247 -4.12 -33.87 -3.80
N THR A 248 -4.08 -34.95 -4.60
CA THR A 248 -3.29 -36.15 -4.30
C THR A 248 -1.90 -36.12 -4.96
N ASN A 249 -1.69 -35.27 -5.95
CA ASN A 249 -0.40 -35.11 -6.62
C ASN A 249 0.57 -34.26 -5.79
N ARG A 250 1.67 -34.86 -5.34
CA ARG A 250 2.69 -34.20 -4.51
C ARG A 250 3.26 -32.94 -5.15
N SER A 251 3.56 -32.99 -6.46
CA SER A 251 4.12 -31.84 -7.16
C SER A 251 3.13 -30.68 -7.26
N VAL A 252 1.83 -30.98 -7.43
CA VAL A 252 0.77 -29.96 -7.40
C VAL A 252 0.66 -29.35 -6.00
N ILE A 253 0.74 -30.17 -4.95
CA ILE A 253 0.74 -29.65 -3.58
C ILE A 253 1.95 -28.74 -3.34
N TYR A 254 3.16 -29.19 -3.72
CA TYR A 254 4.38 -28.42 -3.48
C TYR A 254 4.37 -27.07 -4.23
N ILE A 255 3.97 -27.05 -5.50
CA ILE A 255 3.89 -25.80 -6.26
C ILE A 255 2.78 -24.87 -5.75
N THR A 256 1.66 -25.44 -5.30
CA THR A 256 0.57 -24.67 -4.68
C THR A 256 1.00 -24.05 -3.35
N MET A 257 1.66 -24.81 -2.48
CA MET A 257 2.15 -24.30 -1.20
C MET A 257 3.27 -23.29 -1.37
N LEU A 258 4.14 -23.47 -2.37
CA LEU A 258 5.10 -22.45 -2.77
C LEU A 258 4.39 -21.17 -3.21
N CYS A 259 3.36 -21.29 -4.04
CA CYS A 259 2.55 -20.16 -4.50
C CYS A 259 1.96 -19.40 -3.31
N VAL A 260 1.27 -20.08 -2.40
CA VAL A 260 0.67 -19.49 -1.20
C VAL A 260 1.69 -18.75 -0.36
N THR A 261 2.76 -19.43 0.03
CA THR A 261 3.77 -18.87 0.95
C THR A 261 4.52 -17.70 0.33
N PHE A 262 4.85 -17.80 -0.96
CA PHE A 262 5.54 -16.74 -1.69
C PHE A 262 4.68 -15.48 -1.83
N TYR A 263 3.45 -15.63 -2.34
CA TYR A 263 2.56 -14.48 -2.53
C TYR A 263 2.10 -13.88 -1.19
N SER A 264 1.93 -14.70 -0.15
CA SER A 264 1.62 -14.22 1.20
C SER A 264 2.77 -13.45 1.86
N ALA A 265 4.01 -13.67 1.42
CA ALA A 265 5.15 -12.89 1.90
C ALA A 265 5.36 -11.58 1.11
N VAL A 266 4.79 -11.44 -0.09
CA VAL A 266 4.98 -10.24 -0.93
C VAL A 266 3.78 -9.29 -0.84
N PHE A 267 2.55 -9.75 -1.12
CA PHE A 267 1.40 -8.85 -1.16
C PHE A 267 1.03 -8.24 0.20
N PRO A 268 0.94 -9.01 1.30
CA PRO A 268 0.75 -8.40 2.62
C PRO A 268 1.89 -7.48 3.02
N PHE A 269 3.14 -7.82 2.69
CA PHE A 269 4.28 -6.93 2.91
C PHE A 269 4.07 -5.56 2.25
N LEU A 270 3.62 -5.53 0.99
CA LEU A 270 3.36 -4.28 0.28
C LEU A 270 2.34 -3.38 0.98
N LYS A 271 1.37 -3.96 1.71
CA LYS A 271 0.36 -3.18 2.45
C LYS A 271 0.93 -2.49 3.69
N PHE A 272 2.03 -2.97 4.23
CA PHE A 272 2.70 -2.40 5.38
C PHE A 272 4.06 -1.77 5.04
N ALA A 273 4.58 -1.95 3.83
CA ALA A 273 5.92 -1.51 3.46
C ALA A 273 6.12 0.01 3.56
N PRO A 274 5.24 0.90 3.07
CA PRO A 274 5.43 2.34 3.23
C PRO A 274 5.49 2.74 4.71
N ASP A 275 4.62 2.17 5.54
CA ASP A 275 4.58 2.46 6.97
C ASP A 275 5.82 1.92 7.71
N LEU A 276 6.31 0.72 7.35
CA LEU A 276 7.61 0.21 7.81
C LEU A 276 8.75 1.19 7.49
N LEU A 277 8.78 1.69 6.24
CA LEU A 277 9.85 2.60 5.80
C LEU A 277 9.80 3.93 6.56
N MET A 278 8.60 4.45 6.83
CA MET A 278 8.42 5.65 7.65
C MET A 278 8.84 5.42 9.09
N ASN A 279 8.43 4.31 9.71
CA ASN A 279 8.72 4.06 11.13
C ASN A 279 10.18 3.63 11.37
N LYS A 280 10.69 2.66 10.59
CA LYS A 280 12.03 2.11 10.81
C LYS A 280 13.13 2.99 10.25
N PHE A 281 12.95 3.53 9.04
CA PHE A 281 13.99 4.27 8.32
C PHE A 281 13.77 5.79 8.34
N ALA A 282 12.73 6.25 9.03
CA ALA A 282 12.37 7.66 9.15
C ALA A 282 12.17 8.37 7.79
N MET A 283 11.73 7.63 6.76
CA MET A 283 11.48 8.18 5.44
C MET A 283 10.22 9.07 5.43
N PRO A 284 10.20 10.18 4.68
CA PRO A 284 8.96 10.87 4.35
C PRO A 284 7.97 9.93 3.64
N ARG A 285 6.66 10.13 3.84
CA ARG A 285 5.62 9.28 3.23
C ARG A 285 5.75 9.17 1.71
N ALA A 286 5.99 10.28 1.02
CA ALA A 286 6.15 10.29 -0.43
C ALA A 286 7.33 9.43 -0.87
N LEU A 287 8.50 9.59 -0.22
CA LEU A 287 9.69 8.79 -0.51
C LEU A 287 9.49 7.31 -0.17
N ALA A 288 8.82 7.00 0.95
CA ALA A 288 8.50 5.62 1.33
C ALA A 288 7.60 4.95 0.26
N GLY A 289 6.64 5.68 -0.29
CA GLY A 289 5.84 5.24 -1.43
C GLY A 289 6.69 5.00 -2.68
N ASP A 290 7.52 5.96 -3.06
CA ASP A 290 8.40 5.84 -4.23
C ASP A 290 9.32 4.62 -4.12
N VAL A 291 9.97 4.43 -2.98
CA VAL A 291 10.86 3.27 -2.75
C VAL A 291 10.08 1.97 -2.83
N THR A 292 8.87 1.90 -2.27
CA THR A 292 8.01 0.72 -2.38
C THR A 292 7.63 0.43 -3.83
N SER A 293 7.39 1.47 -4.65
CA SER A 293 7.04 1.32 -6.06
C SER A 293 8.12 0.65 -6.91
N TYR A 294 9.40 0.71 -6.49
CA TYR A 294 10.51 0.04 -7.20
C TYR A 294 10.29 -1.46 -7.34
N LEU A 295 9.63 -2.09 -6.36
CA LEU A 295 9.27 -3.50 -6.47
C LEU A 295 8.36 -3.73 -7.69
N MET A 296 7.34 -2.87 -7.90
CA MET A 296 6.40 -2.98 -9.02
C MET A 296 7.07 -2.66 -10.36
N TYR A 297 7.87 -1.60 -10.44
CA TYR A 297 8.64 -1.29 -11.65
C TYR A 297 9.61 -2.42 -12.00
N GLY A 298 10.25 -3.03 -11.00
CA GLY A 298 11.09 -4.20 -11.19
C GLY A 298 10.34 -5.35 -11.86
N THR A 299 9.09 -5.62 -11.48
CA THR A 299 8.31 -6.70 -12.09
C THR A 299 7.96 -6.44 -13.56
N ILE A 300 7.72 -5.19 -13.94
CA ILE A 300 7.41 -4.83 -15.34
C ILE A 300 8.61 -5.17 -16.25
N LEU A 301 9.82 -4.88 -15.79
CA LEU A 301 11.04 -5.04 -16.57
C LEU A 301 11.60 -6.46 -16.50
N LEU A 302 11.64 -7.04 -15.30
CA LEU A 302 12.36 -8.29 -15.05
C LEU A 302 11.52 -9.54 -15.31
N THR A 303 10.18 -9.49 -15.19
CA THR A 303 9.34 -10.66 -15.43
C THR A 303 9.45 -11.19 -16.86
N PRO A 304 9.43 -10.35 -17.93
CA PRO A 304 9.67 -10.82 -19.28
C PRO A 304 11.07 -11.41 -19.47
N LEU A 305 12.09 -10.81 -18.83
CA LEU A 305 13.46 -11.30 -18.88
C LEU A 305 13.59 -12.70 -18.27
N PHE A 306 13.02 -12.90 -17.07
CA PHE A 306 13.06 -14.21 -16.40
C PHE A 306 12.17 -15.25 -17.10
N GLY A 307 11.05 -14.83 -17.69
CA GLY A 307 10.27 -15.69 -18.58
C GLY A 307 11.10 -16.19 -19.75
N TRP A 308 11.80 -15.29 -20.43
CA TRP A 308 12.73 -15.66 -21.51
C TRP A 308 13.84 -16.62 -21.04
N VAL A 309 14.39 -16.42 -19.82
CA VAL A 309 15.38 -17.34 -19.26
C VAL A 309 14.77 -18.71 -19.00
N ALA A 310 13.56 -18.78 -18.43
CA ALA A 310 12.86 -20.05 -18.19
C ALA A 310 12.54 -20.80 -19.49
N ASP A 311 12.15 -20.08 -20.53
CA ASP A 311 11.82 -20.67 -21.83
C ASP A 311 13.06 -21.19 -22.59
N ASN A 312 14.17 -20.46 -22.56
CA ASN A 312 15.36 -20.82 -23.34
C ASN A 312 16.37 -21.69 -22.58
N LYS A 313 16.51 -21.48 -21.26
CA LYS A 313 17.49 -22.20 -20.43
C LYS A 313 16.85 -23.22 -19.51
N GLY A 314 15.52 -23.17 -19.35
CA GLY A 314 14.81 -24.02 -18.39
C GLY A 314 15.10 -23.62 -16.94
N LYS A 315 15.32 -24.62 -16.12
CA LYS A 315 15.68 -24.52 -14.70
C LYS A 315 14.60 -23.85 -13.84
N SER A 316 13.32 -24.04 -14.20
CA SER A 316 12.20 -23.42 -13.50
C SER A 316 12.19 -23.72 -11.99
N ALA A 317 12.46 -24.96 -11.58
CA ALA A 317 12.52 -25.30 -10.16
C ALA A 317 13.71 -24.61 -9.45
N THR A 318 14.86 -24.47 -10.15
CA THR A 318 16.03 -23.74 -9.62
C THR A 318 15.72 -22.24 -9.48
N LEU A 319 15.04 -21.63 -10.44
CA LEU A 319 14.64 -20.24 -10.38
C LEU A 319 13.67 -19.96 -9.21
N MET A 320 12.67 -20.84 -9.00
CA MET A 320 11.77 -20.73 -7.84
C MET A 320 12.51 -20.84 -6.52
N TYR A 321 13.47 -21.75 -6.43
CA TYR A 321 14.32 -21.93 -5.26
C TYR A 321 15.16 -20.67 -4.96
N LEU A 322 15.79 -20.11 -6.00
CA LEU A 322 16.59 -18.89 -5.89
C LEU A 322 15.76 -17.66 -5.48
N GLY A 323 14.58 -17.51 -6.08
CA GLY A 323 13.68 -16.41 -5.74
C GLY A 323 13.16 -16.50 -4.29
N SER A 324 12.88 -17.72 -3.80
CA SER A 324 12.51 -17.92 -2.38
C SER A 324 13.67 -17.57 -1.44
N ALA A 325 14.92 -17.88 -1.81
CA ALA A 325 16.10 -17.50 -1.04
C ALA A 325 16.27 -15.98 -0.98
N LEU A 326 16.09 -15.28 -2.11
CA LEU A 326 16.14 -13.81 -2.16
C LEU A 326 15.06 -13.18 -1.28
N LEU A 327 13.87 -13.76 -1.26
CA LEU A 327 12.76 -13.32 -0.40
C LEU A 327 13.14 -13.39 1.08
N ILE A 328 13.76 -14.51 1.53
CA ILE A 328 14.23 -14.67 2.91
C ILE A 328 15.25 -13.58 3.25
N VAL A 329 16.27 -13.42 2.40
CA VAL A 329 17.34 -12.45 2.61
C VAL A 329 16.79 -11.03 2.73
N ALA A 330 15.91 -10.63 1.83
CA ALA A 330 15.33 -9.29 1.83
C ALA A 330 14.53 -9.00 3.12
N HIS A 331 13.69 -9.94 3.56
CA HIS A 331 12.93 -9.74 4.80
C HIS A 331 13.82 -9.79 6.05
N LEU A 332 14.89 -10.60 6.07
CA LEU A 332 15.88 -10.57 7.15
C LEU A 332 16.66 -9.24 7.18
N MET A 333 16.98 -8.67 6.02
CA MET A 333 17.57 -7.34 5.96
C MET A 333 16.63 -6.30 6.58
N PHE A 334 15.34 -6.33 6.25
CA PHE A 334 14.36 -5.47 6.89
C PHE A 334 14.20 -5.72 8.40
N ALA A 335 14.29 -6.97 8.84
CA ALA A 335 14.15 -7.31 10.26
C ALA A 335 15.36 -6.86 11.09
N LYS A 336 16.57 -7.18 10.63
CA LYS A 336 17.78 -7.17 11.47
C LYS A 336 18.80 -6.10 11.12
N THR A 337 18.63 -5.37 10.01
CA THR A 337 19.62 -4.37 9.58
C THR A 337 18.97 -3.01 9.32
N TYR A 338 19.81 -2.01 9.17
CA TYR A 338 19.44 -0.66 8.75
C TYR A 338 20.10 -0.30 7.41
N ILE A 339 20.43 -1.32 6.61
CA ILE A 339 20.92 -1.12 5.24
C ILE A 339 19.90 -0.28 4.46
N GLU A 340 20.39 0.52 3.52
CA GLU A 340 19.56 1.35 2.65
C GLU A 340 18.36 0.55 2.11
N PRO A 341 17.11 0.94 2.42
CA PRO A 341 15.94 0.10 2.18
C PRO A 341 15.62 -0.13 0.69
N ARG A 342 16.20 0.64 -0.22
CA ARG A 342 16.13 0.37 -1.66
C ARG A 342 16.72 -0.99 -2.00
N VAL A 343 17.78 -1.41 -1.30
CA VAL A 343 18.44 -2.72 -1.55
C VAL A 343 17.49 -3.89 -1.32
N PRO A 344 16.90 -4.09 -0.13
CA PRO A 344 15.96 -5.19 0.08
C PRO A 344 14.68 -5.06 -0.77
N ILE A 345 14.19 -3.86 -1.11
CA ILE A 345 13.06 -3.67 -2.03
C ILE A 345 13.41 -4.18 -3.44
N VAL A 346 14.59 -3.86 -3.95
CA VAL A 346 15.04 -4.35 -5.27
C VAL A 346 15.20 -5.87 -5.25
N LEU A 347 15.76 -6.45 -4.18
CA LEU A 347 15.85 -7.90 -4.03
C LEU A 347 14.47 -8.57 -4.04
N LEU A 348 13.48 -7.97 -3.35
CA LEU A 348 12.08 -8.42 -3.40
C LEU A 348 11.49 -8.30 -4.82
N GLY A 349 11.78 -7.22 -5.54
CA GLY A 349 11.35 -7.03 -6.92
C GLY A 349 11.93 -8.10 -7.86
N ILE A 350 13.22 -8.44 -7.68
CA ILE A 350 13.86 -9.55 -8.41
C ILE A 350 13.17 -10.88 -8.07
N ALA A 351 12.97 -11.19 -6.79
CA ALA A 351 12.29 -12.41 -6.34
C ALA A 351 10.87 -12.50 -6.90
N PHE A 352 10.11 -11.39 -6.83
CA PHE A 352 8.72 -11.31 -7.30
C PHE A 352 8.59 -11.34 -8.83
N SER A 353 9.65 -11.08 -9.56
CA SER A 353 9.71 -11.28 -11.01
C SER A 353 10.08 -12.72 -11.37
N LEU A 354 11.03 -13.27 -10.63
CA LEU A 354 11.67 -14.56 -10.94
C LEU A 354 10.73 -15.75 -10.65
N VAL A 355 10.10 -15.76 -9.46
CA VAL A 355 9.27 -16.92 -9.04
C VAL A 355 8.03 -17.07 -9.90
N PRO A 356 7.18 -16.04 -10.13
CA PRO A 356 6.00 -16.19 -10.99
C PRO A 356 6.34 -16.55 -12.44
N ALA A 357 7.42 -15.97 -12.99
CA ALA A 357 7.85 -16.26 -14.36
C ALA A 357 8.25 -17.74 -14.56
N ALA A 358 8.74 -18.40 -13.52
CA ALA A 358 9.09 -19.82 -13.54
C ALA A 358 7.91 -20.73 -13.11
N MET A 359 7.13 -20.29 -12.12
CA MET A 359 6.12 -21.10 -11.43
C MET A 359 4.89 -21.36 -12.30
N TRP A 360 4.31 -20.33 -12.90
CA TRP A 360 3.07 -20.48 -13.67
C TRP A 360 3.25 -21.38 -14.91
N PRO A 361 4.32 -21.25 -15.73
CA PRO A 361 4.58 -22.19 -16.80
C PRO A 361 4.92 -23.60 -16.30
N ALA A 362 5.54 -23.74 -15.13
CA ALA A 362 5.85 -25.06 -14.58
C ALA A 362 4.60 -25.93 -14.30
N VAL A 363 3.44 -25.30 -14.02
CA VAL A 363 2.18 -26.03 -13.82
C VAL A 363 1.80 -26.84 -15.06
N THR A 364 2.02 -26.31 -16.27
CA THR A 364 1.71 -27.00 -17.53
C THR A 364 2.55 -28.26 -17.75
N LYS A 365 3.72 -28.33 -17.13
CA LYS A 365 4.58 -29.54 -17.16
C LYS A 365 4.14 -30.61 -16.17
N ILE A 366 3.54 -30.20 -15.04
CA ILE A 366 3.11 -31.09 -13.94
C ILE A 366 1.72 -31.64 -14.19
N VAL A 367 0.84 -30.84 -14.79
CA VAL A 367 -0.59 -31.15 -14.93
C VAL A 367 -0.93 -31.34 -16.40
N ARG A 368 -1.76 -32.36 -16.70
CA ARG A 368 -2.25 -32.59 -18.06
C ARG A 368 -3.07 -31.41 -18.54
N GLN A 369 -2.97 -31.07 -19.83
CA GLN A 369 -3.63 -29.92 -20.45
C GLN A 369 -5.15 -29.89 -20.14
N SER A 370 -5.85 -31.02 -20.19
CA SER A 370 -7.29 -31.11 -19.88
C SER A 370 -7.69 -30.78 -18.44
N LYS A 371 -6.72 -30.63 -17.52
CA LYS A 371 -6.93 -30.30 -16.11
C LYS A 371 -6.31 -28.97 -15.68
N LEU A 372 -5.73 -28.22 -16.62
CA LEU A 372 -5.01 -26.97 -16.31
C LEU A 372 -5.94 -25.90 -15.72
N GLY A 373 -7.14 -25.72 -16.27
CA GLY A 373 -8.12 -24.77 -15.73
C GLY A 373 -8.47 -25.06 -14.27
N THR A 374 -8.68 -26.34 -13.94
CA THR A 374 -8.94 -26.77 -12.54
C THR A 374 -7.71 -26.57 -11.65
N ALA A 375 -6.49 -26.82 -12.15
CA ALA A 375 -5.26 -26.65 -11.40
C ALA A 375 -5.00 -25.16 -11.07
N TYR A 376 -5.13 -24.29 -12.05
CA TYR A 376 -5.00 -22.84 -11.83
C TYR A 376 -6.08 -22.30 -10.88
N GLY A 377 -7.34 -22.69 -11.08
CA GLY A 377 -8.43 -22.31 -10.17
C GLY A 377 -8.18 -22.76 -8.73
N PHE A 378 -7.70 -23.99 -8.54
CA PHE A 378 -7.30 -24.50 -7.23
C PHE A 378 -6.16 -23.69 -6.62
N MET A 379 -5.07 -23.47 -7.37
CA MET A 379 -3.92 -22.70 -6.90
C MET A 379 -4.31 -21.27 -6.51
N PHE A 380 -5.11 -20.58 -7.32
CA PHE A 380 -5.60 -19.23 -7.01
C PHE A 380 -6.50 -19.22 -5.78
N SER A 381 -7.40 -20.19 -5.61
CA SER A 381 -8.27 -20.26 -4.44
C SER A 381 -7.47 -20.46 -3.15
N VAL A 382 -6.50 -21.37 -3.16
CA VAL A 382 -5.64 -21.63 -1.99
C VAL A 382 -4.70 -20.45 -1.73
N GLN A 383 -4.18 -19.79 -2.77
CA GLN A 383 -3.39 -18.56 -2.65
C GLN A 383 -4.18 -17.43 -1.93
N ASN A 384 -5.44 -17.26 -2.27
CA ASN A 384 -6.28 -16.24 -1.65
C ASN A 384 -6.52 -16.48 -0.15
N ILE A 385 -6.48 -17.73 0.34
CA ILE A 385 -6.49 -18.01 1.78
C ILE A 385 -5.30 -17.31 2.46
N GLY A 386 -4.12 -17.37 1.85
CA GLY A 386 -2.95 -16.67 2.35
C GLY A 386 -3.11 -15.15 2.30
N LEU A 387 -3.63 -14.62 1.20
CA LEU A 387 -3.87 -13.18 1.05
C LEU A 387 -4.95 -12.63 1.99
N TRP A 388 -5.89 -13.47 2.42
CA TRP A 388 -6.87 -13.16 3.46
C TRP A 388 -6.25 -13.20 4.86
N LEU A 389 -5.54 -14.28 5.19
CA LEU A 389 -5.06 -14.55 6.55
C LEU A 389 -3.87 -13.66 6.95
N PHE A 390 -2.89 -13.48 6.04
CA PHE A 390 -1.61 -12.86 6.43
C PHE A 390 -1.68 -11.36 6.69
N PRO A 391 -2.47 -10.51 6.02
CA PRO A 391 -2.59 -9.11 6.45
C PRO A 391 -3.12 -8.99 7.88
N LEU A 392 -4.11 -9.82 8.24
CA LEU A 392 -4.66 -9.87 9.59
C LEU A 392 -3.62 -10.35 10.61
N LEU A 393 -2.91 -11.44 10.30
CA LEU A 393 -1.87 -11.98 11.15
C LEU A 393 -0.72 -10.98 11.35
N ILE A 394 -0.29 -10.31 10.28
CA ILE A 394 0.78 -9.31 10.36
C ILE A 394 0.34 -8.10 11.19
N GLY A 395 -0.88 -7.62 11.01
CA GLY A 395 -1.46 -6.58 11.86
C GLY A 395 -1.45 -6.98 13.35
N PHE A 396 -1.88 -8.20 13.64
CA PHE A 396 -1.84 -8.75 15.00
C PHE A 396 -0.40 -8.86 15.56
N VAL A 397 0.56 -9.30 14.75
CA VAL A 397 1.97 -9.39 15.15
C VAL A 397 2.55 -7.99 15.43
N ILE A 398 2.20 -6.99 14.60
CA ILE A 398 2.62 -5.61 14.83
C ILE A 398 2.04 -5.09 16.15
N ASP A 399 0.73 -5.24 16.40
CA ASP A 399 0.11 -4.78 17.66
C ASP A 399 0.68 -5.52 18.86
N SER A 400 0.93 -6.82 18.74
CA SER A 400 1.52 -7.63 19.83
C SER A 400 2.97 -7.25 20.14
N SER A 401 3.71 -6.81 19.13
CA SER A 401 5.10 -6.34 19.27
C SER A 401 5.17 -4.89 19.76
N ASN A 402 4.07 -4.14 19.60
CA ASN A 402 3.94 -2.75 19.96
C ASN A 402 2.74 -2.58 20.88
N PRO A 403 2.82 -2.98 22.14
CA PRO A 403 1.72 -2.80 23.05
C PRO A 403 1.44 -1.31 23.20
N PHE A 404 0.42 -0.83 22.46
CA PHE A 404 -0.12 0.50 22.62
C PHE A 404 -0.97 0.54 23.88
N TYR A 405 -0.62 1.45 24.74
CA TYR A 405 -1.48 1.84 25.83
C TYR A 405 -2.06 3.20 25.48
N ARG A 406 -3.30 3.19 25.02
CA ARG A 406 -4.10 4.38 24.92
C ARG A 406 -4.49 4.73 26.35
N THR A 407 -3.77 5.65 26.94
CA THR A 407 -4.19 6.29 28.17
C THR A 407 -5.06 7.46 27.75
N GLU A 408 -6.36 7.39 27.93
CA GLU A 408 -7.19 8.59 27.92
C GLU A 408 -6.71 9.44 29.10
N ILE A 409 -5.84 10.36 28.80
CA ILE A 409 -5.38 11.33 29.73
C ILE A 409 -6.54 12.31 29.85
N SER A 410 -7.03 12.51 31.05
CA SER A 410 -8.21 13.29 31.39
C SER A 410 -8.37 14.55 30.55
N THR A 411 -9.53 14.71 29.97
CA THR A 411 -9.97 15.97 29.37
C THR A 411 -9.93 17.04 30.43
N ARG A 412 -9.27 18.15 30.14
CA ARG A 412 -9.22 19.30 31.04
C ARG A 412 -9.83 20.48 30.31
N GLU A 413 -10.81 21.12 30.93
CA GLU A 413 -11.37 22.38 30.47
C GLU A 413 -10.47 23.52 30.90
N PHE A 414 -10.10 24.40 29.97
CA PHE A 414 -9.37 25.64 30.27
C PHE A 414 -10.24 26.82 29.89
N THR A 415 -10.57 27.62 30.87
CA THR A 415 -11.41 28.81 30.70
C THR A 415 -10.61 30.07 30.36
N GLU A 416 -9.36 30.16 30.78
CA GLU A 416 -8.41 31.19 30.37
C GLU A 416 -7.01 30.60 30.46
N VAL A 417 -6.28 30.65 29.36
CA VAL A 417 -5.02 29.95 29.28
C VAL A 417 -3.88 30.93 29.34
N GLN A 418 -3.18 30.88 30.44
CA GLN A 418 -1.79 31.33 30.45
C GLN A 418 -0.95 30.18 29.91
N HIS A 419 -0.44 30.29 28.69
CA HIS A 419 0.32 29.24 28.03
C HIS A 419 1.52 28.74 28.85
N ALA A 420 2.10 29.60 29.70
CA ALA A 420 3.24 29.25 30.54
C ALA A 420 2.96 28.19 31.62
N ASP A 421 1.69 28.00 32.00
CA ASP A 421 1.30 27.13 33.11
C ASP A 421 0.53 25.88 32.67
N MET A 422 0.49 25.61 31.35
CA MET A 422 -0.22 24.44 30.81
C MET A 422 0.59 23.16 30.93
N GLU A 423 0.98 22.81 32.15
CA GLU A 423 1.64 21.54 32.41
C GLU A 423 0.59 20.42 32.49
N TYR A 424 0.92 19.32 31.83
CA TYR A 424 0.14 18.11 31.83
C TYR A 424 0.94 16.96 32.42
N GLU A 425 0.37 16.22 33.33
CA GLU A 425 0.94 15.00 33.88
C GLU A 425 0.05 13.80 33.60
N GLY A 426 0.66 12.71 33.13
CA GLY A 426 -0.01 11.45 32.89
C GLY A 426 0.81 10.25 33.35
N GLN A 427 0.21 9.08 33.33
CA GLN A 427 0.89 7.83 33.62
C GLN A 427 0.72 6.85 32.45
N TYR A 428 1.83 6.32 31.97
CA TYR A 428 1.84 5.28 30.93
C TYR A 428 1.79 3.90 31.60
N ILE A 429 0.67 3.21 31.42
CA ILE A 429 0.43 1.89 32.02
C ILE A 429 0.28 0.83 30.93
N ASN A 430 0.63 -0.42 31.25
CA ASN A 430 0.48 -1.55 30.36
C ASN A 430 -0.94 -2.15 30.40
N ARG A 431 -1.24 -3.11 29.51
CA ARG A 431 -2.55 -3.81 29.49
C ARG A 431 -2.88 -4.53 30.80
N LYS A 432 -1.86 -4.78 31.65
CA LYS A 432 -2.03 -5.37 32.99
C LYS A 432 -2.18 -4.32 34.09
N GLN A 433 -2.33 -3.05 33.72
CA GLN A 433 -2.39 -1.92 34.64
C GLN A 433 -1.08 -1.69 35.44
N GLU A 434 0.06 -2.17 34.91
CA GLU A 434 1.37 -1.94 35.54
C GLU A 434 2.06 -0.73 34.86
N PRO A 435 2.75 0.14 35.63
CA PRO A 435 3.50 1.25 35.09
C PRO A 435 4.61 0.79 34.13
N ASN A 436 4.81 1.50 33.03
CA ASN A 436 5.93 1.32 32.13
C ASN A 436 7.00 2.37 32.42
N ALA A 437 8.02 1.99 33.15
CA ALA A 437 9.12 2.84 33.53
C ALA A 437 10.18 2.99 32.41
N ASP A 438 10.86 4.13 32.39
CA ASP A 438 12.02 4.43 31.50
C ASP A 438 11.77 4.19 30.01
N VAL A 439 10.55 4.45 29.53
CA VAL A 439 10.16 4.25 28.13
C VAL A 439 9.99 5.59 27.42
N ALA A 440 10.67 5.76 26.29
CA ALA A 440 10.43 6.89 25.42
C ALA A 440 9.10 6.71 24.68
N ILE A 441 8.20 7.66 24.86
CA ILE A 441 6.84 7.66 24.28
C ILE A 441 6.58 8.95 23.51
N HIS A 442 5.66 8.88 22.54
CA HIS A 442 5.10 10.04 21.89
C HIS A 442 3.70 10.27 22.44
N VAL A 443 3.44 11.49 22.87
CA VAL A 443 2.12 11.92 23.35
C VAL A 443 1.51 12.84 22.30
N ASN A 444 0.36 12.45 21.76
CA ASN A 444 -0.41 13.29 20.84
C ASN A 444 -1.42 14.11 21.64
N ALA A 445 -1.17 15.40 21.73
CA ALA A 445 -2.02 16.34 22.43
C ALA A 445 -2.90 17.09 21.42
N SER A 446 -4.20 17.20 21.70
CA SER A 446 -5.16 17.86 20.82
C SER A 446 -6.00 18.86 21.58
N VAL A 447 -6.25 20.02 20.98
CA VAL A 447 -7.17 21.06 21.46
C VAL A 447 -8.37 21.11 20.54
N PHE A 448 -9.56 21.17 21.10
CA PHE A 448 -10.82 21.17 20.38
C PHE A 448 -11.56 22.48 20.58
N ASP A 449 -12.24 22.96 19.55
CA ASP A 449 -12.98 24.23 19.54
C ASP A 449 -14.23 24.19 20.45
N ASP A 450 -14.91 23.06 20.49
CA ASP A 450 -16.22 22.95 21.16
C ASP A 450 -16.39 21.57 21.85
N GLY A 451 -15.49 21.24 22.74
CA GLY A 451 -15.47 19.93 23.40
C GLY A 451 -14.78 18.83 22.54
N ILE A 452 -14.64 17.62 23.08
CA ILE A 452 -13.91 16.51 22.42
C ILE A 452 -14.54 16.10 21.08
N SER A 453 -15.80 16.44 20.86
CA SER A 453 -16.52 16.21 19.60
C SER A 453 -16.43 17.38 18.62
N GLY A 454 -15.80 18.48 19.00
CA GLY A 454 -15.59 19.65 18.17
C GLY A 454 -14.46 19.47 17.15
N SER A 455 -14.25 20.45 16.30
CA SER A 455 -13.13 20.47 15.38
C SER A 455 -11.81 20.62 16.14
N VAL A 456 -10.79 19.89 15.71
CA VAL A 456 -9.45 20.02 16.27
C VAL A 456 -8.84 21.32 15.74
N ILE A 457 -8.58 22.26 16.64
CA ILE A 457 -7.95 23.55 16.31
C ILE A 457 -6.43 23.52 16.46
N TRP A 458 -5.91 22.59 17.26
CA TRP A 458 -4.50 22.43 17.51
C TRP A 458 -4.16 20.98 17.79
N ARG A 459 -3.05 20.50 17.24
CA ARG A 459 -2.52 19.16 17.54
C ARG A 459 -1.01 19.18 17.54
N GLU A 460 -0.42 18.66 18.61
CA GLU A 460 1.02 18.59 18.78
C GLU A 460 1.44 17.20 19.28
N ILE A 461 2.69 16.81 19.01
CA ILE A 461 3.30 15.60 19.54
C ILE A 461 4.46 15.98 20.45
N HIS A 462 4.41 15.46 21.68
CA HIS A 462 5.51 15.52 22.62
C HIS A 462 6.29 14.21 22.60
N ARG A 463 7.61 14.31 22.72
CA ARG A 463 8.50 13.18 22.94
C ARG A 463 8.98 13.24 24.38
N VAL A 464 8.46 12.35 25.18
CA VAL A 464 8.76 12.32 26.61
C VAL A 464 9.25 10.93 27.02
N THR A 465 10.00 10.87 28.11
CA THR A 465 10.41 9.61 28.72
C THR A 465 9.67 9.47 30.04
N THR A 466 9.13 8.29 30.30
CA THR A 466 8.48 8.00 31.56
C THR A 466 9.50 7.82 32.68
N ASP A 467 9.12 8.22 33.89
CA ASP A 467 9.93 7.99 35.10
C ASP A 467 9.83 6.53 35.60
N GLU A 468 10.45 6.23 36.73
CA GLU A 468 10.42 4.92 37.41
C GLU A 468 9.00 4.42 37.71
N ASN A 469 8.02 5.31 37.81
CA ASN A 469 6.61 5.02 38.08
C ASN A 469 5.75 5.07 36.81
N GLY A 470 6.37 5.17 35.63
CA GLY A 470 5.68 5.30 34.38
C GLY A 470 5.01 6.66 34.17
N ARG A 471 5.32 7.68 34.99
CA ARG A 471 4.76 9.03 34.83
C ARG A 471 5.53 9.82 33.80
N PHE A 472 4.86 10.72 33.12
CA PHE A 472 5.43 11.67 32.18
C PHE A 472 4.70 12.99 32.28
N GLY A 473 5.40 14.08 31.96
CA GLY A 473 4.82 15.42 31.89
C GLY A 473 5.19 16.09 30.58
N PHE A 474 4.37 17.02 30.14
CA PHE A 474 4.65 17.92 29.03
C PHE A 474 3.89 19.24 29.20
N THR A 475 4.36 20.28 28.51
CA THR A 475 3.70 21.59 28.45
C THR A 475 3.07 21.76 27.09
N PHE A 476 1.79 22.08 27.01
CA PHE A 476 1.12 22.40 25.75
C PHE A 476 1.77 23.62 25.09
N GLY A 477 1.84 23.62 23.76
CA GLY A 477 2.49 24.66 22.97
C GLY A 477 4.00 24.45 22.78
N GLN A 478 4.60 23.47 23.46
CA GLN A 478 6.02 23.11 23.33
C GLN A 478 6.25 21.79 22.57
N GLY A 479 5.20 21.17 22.06
CA GLY A 479 5.29 19.95 21.28
C GLY A 479 5.48 20.20 19.79
N ASP A 480 5.79 19.13 19.06
CA ASP A 480 5.86 19.13 17.60
C ASP A 480 4.44 19.28 17.00
N VAL A 481 4.05 20.42 16.46
CA VAL A 481 2.70 20.62 15.92
C VAL A 481 2.48 19.88 14.60
N ILE A 482 1.35 19.17 14.51
CA ILE A 482 1.06 18.27 13.39
C ILE A 482 0.09 18.90 12.40
N SER A 483 -0.76 19.84 12.80
CA SER A 483 -1.80 20.39 11.95
C SER A 483 -2.21 21.81 12.29
N ASN A 484 -2.59 22.54 11.27
CA ASN A 484 -3.26 23.84 11.31
C ASN A 484 -2.50 24.99 11.98
N VAL A 485 -1.18 24.97 11.92
CA VAL A 485 -0.43 26.18 12.24
C VAL A 485 -0.66 27.20 11.13
N ASP A 486 -1.32 28.27 11.47
CA ASP A 486 -1.47 29.38 10.55
C ASP A 486 -0.13 30.12 10.43
N PHE A 487 0.65 29.69 9.44
CA PHE A 487 1.91 30.33 9.10
C PHE A 487 1.73 31.81 8.70
N GLY A 488 0.51 32.20 8.35
CA GLY A 488 0.14 33.57 8.07
C GLY A 488 0.29 34.55 9.25
N LYS A 489 0.60 34.04 10.44
CA LYS A 489 0.90 34.88 11.62
C LYS A 489 2.34 35.39 11.64
N LEU A 490 3.27 34.78 10.89
CA LEU A 490 4.58 35.38 10.67
C LEU A 490 4.42 36.51 9.65
N ASN A 491 4.99 37.70 9.95
CA ASN A 491 4.90 38.84 9.08
C ASN A 491 5.76 38.64 7.82
N PRO A 492 5.17 38.56 6.61
CA PRO A 492 5.92 38.31 5.38
C PRO A 492 6.88 39.47 4.97
N GLU A 493 6.74 40.64 5.58
CA GLU A 493 7.60 41.81 5.28
C GLU A 493 8.91 41.81 6.10
N ILE A 494 9.03 40.89 7.08
CA ILE A 494 10.21 40.83 7.97
C ILE A 494 11.15 39.74 7.50
N ALA A 495 12.44 40.05 7.35
CA ALA A 495 13.48 39.07 7.15
C ALA A 495 13.86 38.41 8.50
N TYR A 496 13.58 37.11 8.65
CA TYR A 496 13.92 36.35 9.85
C TYR A 496 15.26 35.64 9.67
N LYS A 497 16.01 35.52 10.77
CA LYS A 497 17.15 34.59 10.80
C LYS A 497 16.66 33.19 11.03
N ALA A 498 17.16 32.25 10.25
CA ALA A 498 16.89 30.82 10.44
C ALA A 498 18.16 30.09 10.82
N GLU A 499 18.10 29.30 11.87
CA GLU A 499 19.10 28.28 12.18
C GLU A 499 18.53 26.91 11.79
N ILE A 500 19.19 26.24 10.87
CA ILE A 500 18.78 24.92 10.42
C ILE A 500 19.81 23.90 10.83
N THR A 501 19.40 23.00 11.73
CA THR A 501 20.20 21.91 12.18
C THR A 501 19.76 20.63 11.47
N VAL A 502 20.67 20.03 10.71
CA VAL A 502 20.44 18.77 10.03
C VAL A 502 21.18 17.68 10.79
N THR A 503 20.45 16.79 11.43
CA THR A 503 21.05 15.70 12.23
C THR A 503 20.95 14.39 11.49
N ARG A 504 22.08 13.75 11.30
CA ARG A 504 22.16 12.36 10.82
C ARG A 504 21.98 11.38 11.99
N ARG A 505 21.62 10.14 11.68
CA ARG A 505 21.41 9.08 12.67
C ARG A 505 22.69 8.68 13.44
N ASP A 506 23.87 9.02 12.92
CA ASP A 506 25.19 8.79 13.52
C ASP A 506 25.73 9.99 14.33
N GLU A 507 24.81 10.89 14.76
CA GLU A 507 25.11 12.09 15.57
C GLU A 507 25.90 13.20 14.86
N SER A 508 26.22 13.07 13.57
CA SER A 508 26.80 14.19 12.83
C SER A 508 25.75 15.29 12.58
N THR A 509 26.05 16.48 13.00
CA THR A 509 25.16 17.64 12.89
C THR A 509 25.73 18.66 11.89
N LEU A 510 24.92 19.09 10.92
CA LEU A 510 25.22 20.18 10.01
C LEU A 510 24.33 21.37 10.39
N ILE A 511 24.93 22.53 10.55
CA ILE A 511 24.22 23.77 10.91
C ILE A 511 24.27 24.70 9.71
N TYR A 512 23.11 25.22 9.33
CA TYR A 512 22.97 26.28 8.35
C TYR A 512 22.39 27.49 9.06
N ASP A 513 23.12 28.57 9.05
CA ASP A 513 22.72 29.85 9.66
C ASP A 513 22.60 30.88 8.54
N ASP A 514 21.38 31.03 8.02
CA ASP A 514 21.10 31.93 6.92
C ASP A 514 19.90 32.82 7.20
N ALA A 515 19.92 34.03 6.69
CA ALA A 515 18.78 34.92 6.71
C ALA A 515 17.88 34.61 5.53
N PHE A 516 16.58 34.39 5.78
CA PHE A 516 15.59 34.21 4.73
C PHE A 516 14.46 35.20 4.87
N THR A 517 13.87 35.56 3.74
CA THR A 517 12.64 36.32 3.71
C THR A 517 11.49 35.36 3.55
N TYR A 518 10.50 35.51 4.41
CA TYR A 518 9.29 34.70 4.33
C TYR A 518 8.45 35.16 3.13
N ASP A 519 8.37 34.33 2.11
CA ASP A 519 7.60 34.60 0.90
C ASP A 519 6.35 33.69 0.80
N ASP A 520 5.56 33.88 -0.26
CA ASP A 520 4.37 33.07 -0.52
C ASP A 520 4.68 31.59 -0.76
N GLU A 521 5.92 31.25 -1.14
CA GLU A 521 6.35 29.88 -1.38
C GLU A 521 6.82 29.18 -0.10
N LYS A 522 7.22 29.95 0.93
CA LYS A 522 7.56 29.45 2.28
C LYS A 522 8.61 28.34 2.30
N HIS A 523 9.58 28.42 1.40
CA HIS A 523 10.61 27.42 1.22
C HIS A 523 11.97 27.90 1.72
N PHE A 524 12.69 26.99 2.36
CA PHE A 524 14.11 27.14 2.63
C PHE A 524 14.89 26.18 1.74
N ILE A 525 15.70 26.73 0.84
CA ILE A 525 16.52 25.95 -0.10
C ILE A 525 17.99 26.12 0.27
N ALA A 526 18.70 25.01 0.46
CA ALA A 526 20.14 25.03 0.71
C ALA A 526 20.85 23.85 0.02
N GLN A 527 22.16 23.95 -0.08
CA GLN A 527 23.00 22.92 -0.67
C GLN A 527 23.99 22.39 0.37
N VAL A 528 24.02 21.06 0.52
CA VAL A 528 25.02 20.37 1.34
C VAL A 528 26.38 20.47 0.67
N ASP A 529 27.41 20.87 1.42
CA ASP A 529 28.79 20.94 0.93
C ASP A 529 29.21 19.57 0.34
N ARG A 530 29.92 19.61 -0.79
CA ARG A 530 30.44 18.42 -1.48
C ARG A 530 31.32 17.53 -0.60
N ARG A 531 31.90 18.09 0.47
CA ARG A 531 32.63 17.31 1.49
C ARG A 531 31.73 16.30 2.22
N HIS A 532 30.43 16.52 2.21
CA HIS A 532 29.40 15.66 2.80
C HIS A 532 28.60 14.90 1.75
N ASN A 533 29.18 14.57 0.60
CA ASN A 533 28.51 13.85 -0.51
C ASN A 533 27.90 12.49 -0.07
N HIS A 534 28.37 11.93 1.03
CA HIS A 534 27.80 10.72 1.64
C HIS A 534 26.37 10.93 2.15
N LEU A 535 25.89 12.17 2.25
CA LEU A 535 24.53 12.54 2.63
C LEU A 535 23.60 12.67 1.40
N PHE A 536 24.14 12.70 0.18
CA PHE A 536 23.36 12.83 -1.04
C PHE A 536 22.44 11.62 -1.24
N GLY A 537 21.24 11.84 -1.75
CA GLY A 537 20.21 10.82 -1.88
C GLY A 537 19.63 10.32 -0.56
N ARG A 538 19.86 11.02 0.56
CA ARG A 538 19.43 10.56 1.90
C ARG A 538 18.42 11.49 2.55
N THR A 539 17.58 10.89 3.38
CA THR A 539 16.69 11.62 4.27
C THR A 539 17.36 11.84 5.62
N LEU A 540 17.40 13.07 6.05
CA LEU A 540 17.99 13.52 7.30
C LEU A 540 16.89 14.08 8.21
N ARG A 541 17.19 14.21 9.51
CA ARG A 541 16.35 14.99 10.43
C ARG A 541 16.84 16.43 10.38
N GLY A 542 15.90 17.37 10.25
CA GLY A 542 16.18 18.78 10.31
C GLY A 542 15.42 19.43 11.47
N ASN A 543 16.06 20.37 12.11
CA ASN A 543 15.47 21.30 13.06
C ASN A 543 15.65 22.69 12.51
N ILE A 544 14.55 23.43 12.33
CA ILE A 544 14.54 24.80 11.79
C ILE A 544 14.15 25.72 12.94
N LYS A 545 15.00 26.69 13.21
CA LYS A 545 14.72 27.75 14.20
C LYS A 545 14.69 29.08 13.51
N VAL A 546 13.65 29.83 13.75
CA VAL A 546 13.45 31.19 13.23
C VAL A 546 13.54 32.17 14.39
N PHE A 547 14.36 33.17 14.23
CA PHE A 547 14.58 34.20 15.25
C PHE A 547 14.07 35.57 14.74
N ASP A 548 13.46 36.30 15.62
CA ASP A 548 13.14 37.71 15.37
C ASP A 548 14.43 38.50 15.13
N PRO A 549 14.53 39.30 14.05
CA PRO A 549 15.76 39.96 13.66
C PRO A 549 16.18 41.12 14.60
N GLU A 550 15.23 41.73 15.31
CA GLU A 550 15.51 42.84 16.21
C GLU A 550 15.84 42.38 17.63
N THR A 551 15.09 41.39 18.13
CA THR A 551 15.20 40.94 19.52
C THR A 551 16.08 39.73 19.68
N ASN A 552 16.38 39.03 18.59
CA ASN A 552 17.05 37.72 18.54
C ASN A 552 16.35 36.63 19.42
N VAL A 553 15.05 36.79 19.61
CA VAL A 553 14.22 35.83 20.35
C VAL A 553 13.78 34.76 19.37
N LEU A 554 13.80 33.49 19.84
CA LEU A 554 13.27 32.36 19.09
C LEU A 554 11.76 32.56 18.90
N VAL A 555 11.33 32.64 17.64
CA VAL A 555 9.93 32.85 17.26
C VAL A 555 9.26 31.54 16.86
N TRP A 556 10.03 30.67 16.18
CA TRP A 556 9.52 29.43 15.61
C TRP A 556 10.59 28.35 15.62
N GLU A 557 10.21 27.14 15.97
CA GLU A 557 11.08 25.98 15.87
C GLU A 557 10.26 24.79 15.37
N GLU A 558 10.70 24.19 14.29
CA GLU A 558 10.07 22.97 13.76
C GLU A 558 11.07 21.89 13.46
N ASN A 559 10.64 20.65 13.66
CA ASN A 559 11.38 19.47 13.27
C ASN A 559 10.78 18.91 11.98
N THR A 560 11.61 18.74 10.97
CA THR A 560 11.21 18.25 9.68
C THR A 560 12.11 17.12 9.20
N ARG A 561 11.71 16.48 8.13
CA ARG A 561 12.55 15.50 7.41
C ARG A 561 13.03 16.17 6.14
N ILE A 562 14.34 16.19 5.99
CA ILE A 562 15.01 16.84 4.87
C ILE A 562 15.50 15.74 3.93
N TYR A 563 15.05 15.76 2.69
CA TYR A 563 15.60 14.93 1.65
C TYR A 563 16.66 15.73 0.88
N VAL A 564 17.91 15.25 0.95
CA VAL A 564 19.00 15.79 0.16
C VAL A 564 19.02 15.00 -1.16
N ASN A 565 18.85 15.68 -2.28
CA ASN A 565 18.86 15.03 -3.59
C ASN A 565 20.29 14.60 -4.01
N ASP A 566 20.41 13.99 -5.19
CA ASP A 566 21.70 13.49 -5.69
C ASP A 566 22.71 14.61 -6.04
N ASP A 567 22.25 15.86 -6.15
CA ASP A 567 23.07 17.05 -6.35
C ASP A 567 23.43 17.74 -5.03
N GLY A 568 22.97 17.21 -3.91
CA GLY A 568 23.18 17.77 -2.58
C GLY A 568 22.23 18.91 -2.22
N LEU A 569 21.23 19.21 -3.05
CA LEU A 569 20.23 20.22 -2.76
C LEU A 569 19.15 19.63 -1.86
N PHE A 570 18.66 20.43 -0.94
CA PHE A 570 17.45 20.16 -0.19
C PHE A 570 16.55 21.38 -0.17
N ASP A 571 15.25 21.13 -0.21
CA ASP A 571 14.18 22.10 -0.18
C ASP A 571 13.26 21.75 0.98
N ILE A 572 13.08 22.69 1.89
CA ILE A 572 12.27 22.49 3.09
C ILE A 572 11.10 23.47 3.02
N PRO A 573 9.89 23.01 2.70
CA PRO A 573 8.70 23.81 2.88
C PRO A 573 8.47 24.02 4.38
N MET A 574 8.58 25.26 4.84
CA MET A 574 8.36 25.63 6.23
C MET A 574 6.87 25.49 6.60
N GLY A 575 6.60 25.11 7.84
CA GLY A 575 5.24 24.89 8.34
C GLY A 575 4.63 23.53 7.98
N LEU A 576 5.33 22.68 7.24
CA LEU A 576 4.95 21.29 6.98
C LEU A 576 5.69 20.29 7.88
N GLY A 577 6.67 20.77 8.65
CA GLY A 577 7.35 20.00 9.68
C GLY A 577 6.51 19.88 10.96
N ARG A 578 7.12 19.30 11.96
CA ARG A 578 6.53 19.21 13.30
C ARG A 578 7.03 20.38 14.12
N LEU A 579 6.15 21.29 14.49
CA LEU A 579 6.49 22.42 15.33
C LEU A 579 7.02 21.93 16.68
N ALA A 580 8.21 22.37 17.07
CA ALA A 580 8.80 22.07 18.36
C ALA A 580 8.59 23.24 19.35
N TYR A 581 8.53 24.44 18.83
CA TYR A 581 8.27 25.64 19.62
C TYR A 581 7.63 26.71 18.73
N ALA A 582 6.69 27.45 19.28
CA ALA A 582 6.28 28.73 18.73
C ALA A 582 6.03 29.69 19.88
N ASN A 583 6.42 30.95 19.71
CA ASN A 583 6.22 31.96 20.73
C ASN A 583 4.73 32.06 21.07
N PRO A 584 4.33 31.98 22.36
CA PRO A 584 2.94 32.07 22.78
C PRO A 584 2.20 33.32 22.29
N GLU A 585 2.88 34.41 22.03
CA GLU A 585 2.28 35.66 21.46
C GLU A 585 1.71 35.44 20.05
N TYR A 586 2.15 34.38 19.36
CA TYR A 586 1.65 33.98 18.04
C TYR A 586 0.49 32.99 18.10
N PHE A 587 0.23 32.40 19.26
CA PHE A 587 -0.98 31.63 19.52
C PHE A 587 -2.04 32.53 20.11
N GLY A 588 -3.23 32.45 19.62
CA GLY A 588 -4.36 33.02 20.32
C GLY A 588 -4.54 32.36 21.70
N ILE A 589 -5.26 32.98 22.58
CA ILE A 589 -5.78 32.34 23.79
C ILE A 589 -6.86 31.36 23.31
N TYR A 590 -6.69 30.07 23.55
CA TYR A 590 -7.69 29.07 23.19
C TYR A 590 -8.50 28.72 24.44
N GLU A 591 -9.78 28.99 24.39
CA GLU A 591 -10.76 28.36 25.29
C GLU A 591 -11.14 27.03 24.68
N GLY A 592 -11.02 25.94 25.41
CA GLY A 592 -11.39 24.65 24.85
C GLY A 592 -10.96 23.45 25.69
N ASN A 593 -11.37 22.28 25.22
CA ASN A 593 -11.01 21.02 25.83
C ASN A 593 -9.71 20.46 25.23
N TYR A 594 -8.89 19.90 26.08
CA TYR A 594 -7.60 19.33 25.71
C TYR A 594 -7.63 17.83 25.93
N SER A 595 -7.10 17.08 25.01
CA SER A 595 -6.88 15.65 25.16
C SER A 595 -5.46 15.27 24.77
N ALA A 596 -4.94 14.25 25.39
CA ALA A 596 -3.65 13.69 25.03
C ALA A 596 -3.76 12.17 24.86
N GLU A 597 -3.11 11.65 23.84
CA GLU A 597 -3.03 10.23 23.52
C GLU A 597 -1.56 9.81 23.41
N VAL A 598 -1.21 8.72 24.07
CA VAL A 598 0.15 8.17 24.03
C VAL A 598 0.30 7.28 22.81
N ILE A 599 1.25 7.62 21.93
CA ILE A 599 1.55 6.87 20.70
C ILE A 599 3.02 6.46 20.72
N LYS A 600 3.27 5.15 20.72
CA LYS A 600 4.62 4.60 20.59
C LYS A 600 4.97 4.35 19.12
N PRO A 601 6.20 4.70 18.64
CA PRO A 601 6.65 4.32 17.31
C PRO A 601 6.58 2.81 17.08
N LEU A 602 6.19 2.38 15.88
CA LEU A 602 6.00 0.98 15.56
C LEU A 602 7.33 0.26 15.28
N ASP A 603 7.52 -0.87 15.94
CA ASP A 603 8.56 -1.85 15.61
C ASP A 603 7.99 -2.95 14.71
N TYR A 604 8.55 -3.09 13.52
CA TYR A 604 8.18 -4.05 12.50
C TYR A 604 9.03 -5.33 12.51
N THR A 605 9.97 -5.47 13.44
CA THR A 605 10.96 -6.57 13.42
C THR A 605 10.30 -7.94 13.37
N ASN A 606 9.32 -8.20 14.25
CA ASN A 606 8.65 -9.51 14.30
C ASN A 606 7.77 -9.76 13.06
N ALA A 607 7.13 -8.73 12.52
CA ALA A 607 6.37 -8.84 11.28
C ALA A 607 7.27 -9.25 10.10
N MET A 608 8.46 -8.65 9.99
CA MET A 608 9.44 -9.01 8.95
C MET A 608 9.99 -10.43 9.15
N LEU A 609 10.14 -10.89 10.39
CA LEU A 609 10.54 -12.28 10.68
C LEU A 609 9.45 -13.27 10.25
N VAL A 610 8.17 -12.95 10.40
CA VAL A 610 7.06 -13.79 9.89
C VAL A 610 7.13 -13.90 8.37
N PHE A 611 7.36 -12.80 7.65
CA PHE A 611 7.54 -12.85 6.20
C PHE A 611 8.79 -13.65 5.78
N SER A 612 9.88 -13.54 6.53
CA SER A 612 11.07 -14.36 6.31
C SER A 612 10.79 -15.86 6.53
N LEU A 613 10.00 -16.20 7.56
CA LEU A 613 9.57 -17.57 7.82
C LEU A 613 8.71 -18.13 6.67
N LEU A 614 7.78 -17.32 6.14
CA LEU A 614 7.02 -17.69 4.94
C LEU A 614 7.94 -17.96 3.74
N GLY A 615 8.91 -17.10 3.53
CA GLY A 615 9.94 -17.30 2.51
C GLY A 615 10.71 -18.60 2.71
N PHE A 616 11.03 -18.95 3.96
CA PHE A 616 11.71 -20.21 4.30
C PHE A 616 10.82 -21.45 4.03
N VAL A 617 9.55 -21.38 4.38
CA VAL A 617 8.59 -22.44 4.05
C VAL A 617 8.45 -22.60 2.53
N GLY A 618 8.35 -21.49 1.79
CA GLY A 618 8.36 -21.49 0.32
C GLY A 618 9.63 -22.09 -0.27
N PHE A 619 10.78 -21.77 0.31
CA PHE A 619 12.07 -22.35 -0.08
C PHE A 619 12.11 -23.88 0.10
N ILE A 620 11.54 -24.40 1.20
CA ILE A 620 11.41 -25.83 1.42
C ILE A 620 10.53 -26.46 0.33
N PHE A 621 9.39 -25.87 0.02
CA PHE A 621 8.52 -26.40 -1.03
C PHE A 621 9.15 -26.33 -2.43
N ALA A 622 9.90 -25.29 -2.73
CA ALA A 622 10.69 -25.21 -3.97
C ALA A 622 11.76 -26.31 -4.04
N PHE A 623 12.43 -26.58 -2.93
CA PHE A 623 13.40 -27.67 -2.83
C PHE A 623 12.74 -29.06 -3.00
N LEU A 624 11.61 -29.29 -2.32
CA LEU A 624 10.84 -30.53 -2.45
C LEU A 624 10.33 -30.73 -3.87
N LEU A 625 9.83 -29.68 -4.51
CA LEU A 625 9.39 -29.70 -5.90
C LEU A 625 10.56 -30.07 -6.84
N LYS A 626 11.73 -29.46 -6.65
CA LYS A 626 12.93 -29.79 -7.43
C LYS A 626 13.39 -31.23 -7.23
N ARG A 627 13.26 -31.76 -6.01
CA ARG A 627 13.57 -33.18 -5.71
C ARG A 627 12.57 -34.12 -6.36
N GLU A 628 11.27 -33.78 -6.28
CA GLU A 628 10.20 -34.59 -6.86
C GLU A 628 10.29 -34.61 -8.39
N ASP A 629 10.68 -33.51 -9.04
CA ASP A 629 10.89 -33.45 -10.48
C ASP A 629 11.93 -34.46 -10.97
N LYS A 630 13.01 -34.67 -10.21
CA LYS A 630 14.01 -35.70 -10.53
C LYS A 630 13.46 -37.11 -10.50
N THR A 631 12.44 -37.38 -9.67
CA THR A 631 11.84 -38.69 -9.48
C THR A 631 10.69 -38.92 -10.47
N SER A 632 9.89 -37.87 -10.68
CA SER A 632 8.67 -37.93 -11.51
C SER A 632 8.92 -37.62 -12.97
N GLY A 633 10.07 -37.00 -13.32
CA GLY A 633 10.47 -36.74 -14.70
C GLY A 633 9.66 -35.69 -15.44
N TYR A 634 9.09 -34.69 -14.73
CA TYR A 634 8.30 -33.63 -15.38
C TYR A 634 9.14 -32.68 -16.23
N GLY A 635 10.45 -32.66 -16.04
CA GLY A 635 11.35 -31.83 -16.82
C GLY A 635 11.29 -30.33 -16.47
N LEU A 636 11.10 -30.00 -15.18
CA LEU A 636 11.07 -28.61 -14.72
C LEU A 636 12.40 -27.89 -14.92
N GLU A 637 13.49 -28.63 -15.01
CA GLU A 637 14.82 -28.10 -15.28
C GLU A 637 15.14 -27.99 -16.78
N LEU A 638 14.29 -28.53 -17.67
CA LEU A 638 14.47 -28.46 -19.12
C LEU A 638 13.85 -27.19 -19.70
N PRO A 639 14.39 -26.66 -20.82
CA PRO A 639 13.80 -25.56 -21.56
C PRO A 639 12.35 -25.85 -21.97
N ASN A 640 11.52 -24.81 -22.06
CA ASN A 640 10.13 -24.99 -22.52
C ASN A 640 10.07 -25.24 -24.03
N LYS A 641 11.05 -24.74 -24.81
CA LYS A 641 11.12 -24.89 -26.28
C LYS A 641 11.45 -26.29 -26.77
N ASP A 642 12.00 -27.14 -25.91
CA ASP A 642 12.38 -28.52 -26.30
C ASP A 642 11.22 -29.52 -26.07
N MET A 643 10.02 -29.03 -25.78
CA MET A 643 8.84 -29.85 -25.50
C MET A 643 7.74 -29.71 -26.58
N GLU A 644 8.01 -28.97 -27.65
CA GLU A 644 7.23 -28.98 -28.90
C GLU A 644 7.83 -30.08 -29.81
#